data_eeddc6a026c22843437aeea8527f75e5
#
_entry.id   eeddc6a026c22843437aeea8527f75e5
#
_cell.length_a   1.000
_cell.length_b   1.000
_cell.length_c   1.000
_cell.angle_alpha   90.00
_cell.angle_beta   90.00
_cell.angle_gamma   90.00
#
_symmetry.space_group_name_H-M   'P 1'
#
loop_
_entity.id
_entity.type
_entity.pdbx_description
1 polymer ?
#
loop_
_entity_poly.entity_id
_entity_poly.type
_entity_poly.pdbx_seq_one_letter_code
_entity_poly.pdbx_strand_id
1 'polypeptide(L)'
;ESTPGKFNPQHIRLSNILANISLKALQNDSVNAAIKRMSVEEEHSGFELKKLSLKIIANDRKMRIENFAIDLPNTSLAMDTIRMEYDSLESLGHFTDDVRFSFRMLPSEVALQDISAFVPAFKPFKEKLKLEMEAAGTVNRLNCPKLLISSNDHFLLKGNVSLQDLSHPQDAYIFGNLSNLYADPDGIAFFVRNLSKDYKGVPPVLQNLGTVSFRGEISGYFTDLVTYGEVRTDIGTIKTDVKLSSDKDKGYFAYSGAVKTTGFELGRMLNNDKLGKVTFNMDVKGNHYAQRYPAITMKGLVASIDYSDYTYENITLDGEYKQGGFNGNVSLNDENGAIQLNGSINTAGKTPTFNFRAAIDHFRPNTLHLTPKYKDTELAVKIKADFTGSSINDMNGEINVDSLQYIAPEQNFFMDNLRISATQSDERQKRLTISSNFLRGTIEGDYSYQTLPASVLNIMRRYIPALIQPARKPQKTENNFHFDLHIYDTEILSTVFQIPLKVYTHSTLKGYFNDKAQRLRVEGYFPRLSYGGKFFESGVVLCENPGEQFQAKVRFTNRKTTGAVNVALEAKAKDDRIQTIFNWGNSSAVTYSGKIAALTQFVRNSSQEAGNDKIHTKSSRQAQKEKPALKTIVNVQETNVILNDTVWKIHPSQIVVDSGKVHVNNFYFSHKERHLQINGTVSEQPQDTVRLNLKEINIGYVFDIADLGVNFKGEATGPAYASGILKKPVMSTDLFIRNLGLNEGLLGDANIHGEWHHDVKGIYLDARIREKDIAKSHVYGYIYPIKPTSALDLQIEADSTNLKFIHHYMQSITPEFNGRASGHVHFYGKFKALTMEGRVFGDASLKVDVLNTTFSLKDSILIEPGGLTFRNNRIFDTQGHQGRAN
;
A
#
# COMPACT_ATOMS: atom_id res chain seq x y z
N GLU A 1 -19.89 49.86 44.56
CA GLU A 1 -18.46 49.82 44.23
C GLU A 1 -18.28 49.99 42.73
N SER A 2 -17.55 51.05 42.32
CA SER A 2 -17.28 51.30 40.92
C SER A 2 -16.14 50.37 40.43
N THR A 3 -16.45 49.59 39.40
CA THR A 3 -15.44 48.75 38.74
C THR A 3 -14.52 49.60 37.89
N PRO A 4 -13.23 49.69 38.12
CA PRO A 4 -12.29 50.48 37.31
C PRO A 4 -12.34 50.08 35.85
N GLY A 5 -12.39 51.07 34.93
CA GLY A 5 -12.48 50.86 33.48
C GLY A 5 -13.91 50.63 32.93
N LYS A 6 -14.93 50.82 33.79
CA LYS A 6 -16.35 50.75 33.33
C LYS A 6 -17.05 52.09 33.67
N PHE A 7 -17.73 52.67 32.74
CA PHE A 7 -18.52 53.88 32.90
C PHE A 7 -19.65 53.64 33.91
N ASN A 8 -19.75 54.53 34.92
CA ASN A 8 -20.84 54.49 35.90
C ASN A 8 -21.52 55.88 35.96
N PRO A 9 -22.77 56.00 35.43
CA PRO A 9 -23.46 57.29 35.40
C PRO A 9 -23.75 57.92 36.78
N GLN A 10 -23.65 57.10 37.85
CA GLN A 10 -23.85 57.63 39.24
C GLN A 10 -22.60 58.17 39.90
N HIS A 11 -21.42 57.91 39.28
CA HIS A 11 -20.12 58.32 39.80
C HIS A 11 -19.23 58.81 38.66
N ILE A 12 -19.53 59.98 38.11
CA ILE A 12 -18.80 60.61 37.02
C ILE A 12 -17.78 61.59 37.60
N ARG A 13 -16.52 61.39 37.17
CA ARG A 13 -15.45 62.34 37.48
C ARG A 13 -14.80 62.85 36.22
N LEU A 14 -15.11 64.10 35.85
CA LEU A 14 -14.66 64.72 34.60
C LEU A 14 -13.44 65.60 34.89
N SER A 15 -12.42 65.44 34.01
CA SER A 15 -11.24 66.27 33.98
C SER A 15 -10.95 66.75 32.57
N ASN A 16 -10.03 67.64 32.38
CA ASN A 16 -9.62 68.28 31.13
C ASN A 16 -10.80 68.73 30.22
N ILE A 17 -11.79 69.38 30.85
CA ILE A 17 -12.98 69.90 30.19
C ILE A 17 -12.64 71.16 29.40
N LEU A 18 -12.81 71.12 28.10
CA LEU A 18 -12.82 72.28 27.25
C LEU A 18 -14.15 72.30 26.43
N ALA A 19 -14.89 73.34 26.48
CA ALA A 19 -16.13 73.45 25.75
C ALA A 19 -16.28 74.84 25.10
N ASN A 20 -16.46 74.84 23.78
CA ASN A 20 -16.82 76.03 23.04
C ASN A 20 -18.22 75.83 22.44
N ILE A 21 -19.23 76.47 23.15
CA ILE A 21 -20.63 76.29 22.85
C ILE A 21 -21.16 77.66 22.44
N SER A 22 -21.92 77.68 21.34
CA SER A 22 -22.59 78.87 20.87
C SER A 22 -24.10 78.60 20.84
N LEU A 23 -24.84 79.32 21.65
CA LEU A 23 -26.27 79.28 21.70
C LEU A 23 -26.81 80.44 20.84
N LYS A 24 -27.48 80.16 19.74
CA LYS A 24 -28.01 81.22 18.82
C LYS A 24 -29.46 81.52 19.12
N ALA A 25 -30.24 80.56 19.54
CA ALA A 25 -31.62 80.72 19.95
C ALA A 25 -32.01 79.73 21.00
N LEU A 26 -32.71 80.13 22.04
CA LEU A 26 -33.39 79.32 23.00
C LEU A 26 -34.74 79.87 23.22
N GLN A 27 -35.79 79.19 22.74
CA GLN A 27 -37.20 79.55 22.93
C GLN A 27 -37.86 78.38 23.62
N ASN A 28 -39.13 78.60 24.14
CA ASN A 28 -39.85 77.57 24.88
C ASN A 28 -40.02 76.26 24.09
N ASP A 29 -39.98 76.29 22.75
CA ASP A 29 -40.24 75.17 21.86
C ASP A 29 -39.13 74.96 20.85
N SER A 30 -38.02 75.65 20.91
CA SER A 30 -36.91 75.53 19.93
C SER A 30 -35.56 75.87 20.48
N VAL A 31 -34.58 75.12 20.00
CA VAL A 31 -33.15 75.25 20.32
C VAL A 31 -32.34 75.37 19.05
N ASN A 32 -31.45 76.34 18.99
CA ASN A 32 -30.39 76.40 17.97
C ASN A 32 -29.07 76.70 18.64
N ALA A 33 -28.28 75.59 18.76
CA ALA A 33 -26.96 75.59 19.47
C ALA A 33 -25.93 75.01 18.58
N ALA A 34 -24.66 75.36 18.78
CA ALA A 34 -23.54 74.74 18.12
C ALA A 34 -22.45 74.54 19.15
N ILE A 35 -21.95 73.26 19.14
CA ILE A 35 -20.72 72.93 19.84
C ILE A 35 -19.63 72.96 18.76
N LYS A 36 -18.77 74.01 18.86
CA LYS A 36 -17.68 74.17 17.91
C LYS A 36 -16.54 73.20 18.22
N ARG A 37 -16.28 72.96 19.50
CA ARG A 37 -15.36 72.02 20.02
C ARG A 37 -15.68 71.69 21.49
N MET A 38 -15.70 70.45 21.84
CA MET A 38 -15.77 69.94 23.20
C MET A 38 -14.82 68.82 23.37
N SER A 39 -14.02 68.77 24.46
CA SER A 39 -13.20 67.66 24.88
C SER A 39 -13.39 67.45 26.37
N VAL A 40 -13.24 66.18 26.80
CA VAL A 40 -13.38 65.79 28.23
C VAL A 40 -12.79 64.40 28.44
N GLU A 41 -12.25 64.22 29.63
CA GLU A 41 -11.80 62.93 30.09
C GLU A 41 -12.64 62.51 31.31
N GLU A 42 -13.06 61.24 31.32
CA GLU A 42 -13.72 60.62 32.48
C GLU A 42 -12.71 59.70 33.18
N GLU A 43 -12.30 60.12 34.41
CA GLU A 43 -11.15 59.52 35.11
C GLU A 43 -11.39 58.06 35.55
N HIS A 44 -12.62 57.66 35.83
CA HIS A 44 -12.93 56.34 36.39
C HIS A 44 -12.95 55.25 35.32
N SER A 45 -13.56 55.50 34.17
CA SER A 45 -13.67 54.60 33.03
C SER A 45 -12.47 54.71 32.11
N GLY A 46 -11.73 55.83 32.17
CA GLY A 46 -10.67 56.14 31.22
C GLY A 46 -11.19 56.52 29.86
N PHE A 47 -12.46 56.93 29.74
CA PHE A 47 -13.03 57.44 28.52
C PHE A 47 -12.51 58.84 28.21
N GLU A 48 -11.93 59.03 27.02
CA GLU A 48 -11.35 60.27 26.55
C GLU A 48 -12.11 60.72 25.28
N LEU A 49 -12.76 61.91 25.36
CA LEU A 49 -13.33 62.60 24.20
C LEU A 49 -12.34 63.68 23.79
N LYS A 50 -11.66 63.51 22.64
CA LYS A 50 -10.66 64.48 22.13
C LYS A 50 -11.32 65.66 21.46
N LYS A 51 -12.45 65.40 20.74
CA LYS A 51 -13.18 66.43 20.09
C LYS A 51 -14.63 65.97 19.82
N LEU A 52 -15.56 66.84 20.10
CA LEU A 52 -16.93 66.77 19.65
C LEU A 52 -17.27 68.08 18.98
N SER A 53 -17.81 68.05 17.75
CA SER A 53 -18.38 69.20 17.07
C SER A 53 -19.71 68.85 16.47
N LEU A 54 -20.68 69.73 16.55
CA LEU A 54 -22.03 69.57 15.97
C LEU A 54 -22.82 70.89 16.05
N LYS A 55 -23.85 71.01 15.23
CA LYS A 55 -24.85 72.03 15.32
C LYS A 55 -26.22 71.40 15.47
N ILE A 56 -26.95 71.77 16.51
CA ILE A 56 -28.28 71.25 16.82
C ILE A 56 -29.31 72.30 16.50
N ILE A 57 -30.33 71.96 15.71
CA ILE A 57 -31.54 72.70 15.47
C ILE A 57 -32.67 71.76 15.87
N ALA A 58 -33.40 72.15 16.95
CA ALA A 58 -34.44 71.24 17.50
C ALA A 58 -35.69 72.09 17.85
N ASN A 59 -36.84 71.44 17.74
CA ASN A 59 -38.10 71.89 18.28
C ASN A 59 -38.80 70.73 19.03
N ASP A 60 -40.10 70.98 19.35
CA ASP A 60 -40.92 70.00 20.13
C ASP A 60 -41.17 68.65 19.39
N ARG A 61 -40.89 68.60 18.06
CA ARG A 61 -41.16 67.43 17.23
C ARG A 61 -40.00 66.93 16.37
N LYS A 62 -39.01 67.78 16.13
CA LYS A 62 -37.90 67.46 15.20
C LYS A 62 -36.59 67.99 15.72
N MET A 63 -35.54 67.20 15.54
CA MET A 63 -34.17 67.57 15.80
C MET A 63 -33.35 67.33 14.55
N ARG A 64 -32.50 68.28 14.19
CA ARG A 64 -31.53 68.19 13.13
C ARG A 64 -30.15 68.49 13.69
N ILE A 65 -29.24 67.50 13.55
CA ILE A 65 -27.83 67.69 13.95
C ILE A 65 -27.02 67.77 12.66
N GLU A 66 -26.35 68.88 12.44
CA GLU A 66 -25.51 69.16 11.30
C GLU A 66 -24.04 69.14 11.69
N ASN A 67 -23.15 68.68 10.74
CA ASN A 67 -21.72 68.71 10.93
C ASN A 67 -21.25 67.93 12.19
N PHE A 68 -21.88 66.78 12.45
CA PHE A 68 -21.55 65.95 13.59
C PHE A 68 -20.18 65.30 13.35
N ALA A 69 -19.23 65.56 14.22
CA ALA A 69 -17.94 64.87 14.23
C ALA A 69 -17.50 64.63 15.66
N ILE A 70 -17.04 63.38 15.92
CA ILE A 70 -16.51 62.95 17.20
C ILE A 70 -15.13 62.29 16.97
N ASP A 71 -14.13 62.72 17.73
CA ASP A 71 -12.80 62.16 17.79
C ASP A 71 -12.52 61.60 19.20
N LEU A 72 -12.29 60.31 19.28
CA LEU A 72 -11.79 59.59 20.47
C LEU A 72 -10.29 59.23 20.25
N PRO A 73 -9.60 58.57 21.15
CA PRO A 73 -8.16 58.25 21.00
C PRO A 73 -7.82 57.56 19.68
N ASN A 74 -8.66 56.66 19.22
CA ASN A 74 -8.45 55.86 17.97
C ASN A 74 -9.63 55.90 17.02
N THR A 75 -10.70 56.60 17.35
CA THR A 75 -11.92 56.70 16.58
C THR A 75 -12.08 58.10 16.02
N SER A 76 -12.35 58.25 14.74
CA SER A 76 -12.79 59.49 14.11
C SER A 76 -14.04 59.23 13.29
N LEU A 77 -15.16 59.73 13.73
CA LEU A 77 -16.46 59.47 13.15
C LEU A 77 -17.12 60.78 12.77
N ALA A 78 -17.66 60.86 11.52
CA ALA A 78 -18.37 62.01 11.03
C ALA A 78 -19.70 61.62 10.35
N MET A 79 -20.71 62.43 10.59
CA MET A 79 -22.00 62.28 9.96
C MET A 79 -22.41 63.60 9.29
N ASP A 80 -23.00 63.49 8.09
CA ASP A 80 -23.42 64.67 7.32
C ASP A 80 -24.55 65.39 8.09
N THR A 81 -25.73 64.80 8.13
CA THR A 81 -26.89 65.31 8.85
C THR A 81 -27.65 64.19 9.50
N ILE A 82 -27.87 64.32 10.83
CA ILE A 82 -28.76 63.43 11.56
C ILE A 82 -30.11 64.12 11.69
N ARG A 83 -31.14 63.50 11.18
CA ARG A 83 -32.55 63.97 11.35
C ARG A 83 -33.24 63.08 12.33
N MET A 84 -33.93 63.67 13.28
CA MET A 84 -34.76 62.94 14.25
C MET A 84 -36.14 63.52 14.25
N GLU A 85 -37.17 62.69 14.33
CA GLU A 85 -38.58 63.01 14.44
C GLU A 85 -39.18 62.27 15.61
N TYR A 86 -39.93 62.96 16.46
CA TYR A 86 -40.55 62.43 17.69
C TYR A 86 -41.86 63.17 17.93
N ASP A 87 -42.81 62.52 18.63
CA ASP A 87 -44.15 63.06 18.82
C ASP A 87 -44.19 64.16 19.90
N SER A 88 -43.32 64.09 20.91
CA SER A 88 -43.12 65.07 21.95
C SER A 88 -41.70 65.00 22.54
N LEU A 89 -41.33 65.98 23.34
CA LEU A 89 -40.01 65.92 24.06
C LEU A 89 -39.93 64.73 25.02
N GLU A 90 -41.03 64.20 25.52
CA GLU A 90 -41.09 63.00 26.37
C GLU A 90 -40.67 61.77 25.61
N SER A 91 -40.91 61.68 24.30
CA SER A 91 -40.49 60.63 23.41
C SER A 91 -38.97 60.46 23.41
N LEU A 92 -38.18 61.50 23.72
CA LEU A 92 -36.75 61.38 23.87
C LEU A 92 -36.33 60.51 25.07
N GLY A 93 -37.23 60.31 26.05
CA GLY A 93 -37.06 59.40 27.19
C GLY A 93 -37.19 57.90 26.76
N HIS A 94 -37.91 57.67 25.64
CA HIS A 94 -38.11 56.34 25.05
C HIS A 94 -37.44 56.29 23.66
N PHE A 95 -36.22 56.76 23.57
CA PHE A 95 -35.44 56.96 22.34
C PHE A 95 -35.41 55.77 21.41
N THR A 96 -35.40 54.56 21.98
CA THR A 96 -35.27 53.30 21.19
C THR A 96 -36.48 53.00 20.32
N ASP A 97 -37.66 53.48 20.74
CA ASP A 97 -38.92 53.10 20.08
C ASP A 97 -39.62 54.31 19.44
N ASP A 98 -39.58 55.46 20.13
CA ASP A 98 -40.39 56.62 19.76
C ASP A 98 -39.67 57.66 18.93
N VAL A 99 -38.33 57.59 18.86
CA VAL A 99 -37.54 58.53 18.04
C VAL A 99 -37.15 57.88 16.73
N ARG A 100 -37.71 58.42 15.64
CA ARG A 100 -37.28 58.04 14.26
C ARG A 100 -36.10 58.89 13.87
N PHE A 101 -35.02 58.28 13.46
CA PHE A 101 -33.86 59.00 12.96
C PHE A 101 -33.46 58.56 11.59
N SER A 102 -32.77 59.41 10.86
CA SER A 102 -32.05 59.06 9.63
C SER A 102 -30.72 59.80 9.62
N PHE A 103 -29.69 59.12 9.21
CA PHE A 103 -28.36 59.71 9.05
C PHE A 103 -27.58 59.06 7.94
N ARG A 104 -26.61 59.78 7.43
CA ARG A 104 -25.55 59.27 6.58
C ARG A 104 -24.21 59.48 7.29
N MET A 105 -23.54 58.39 7.61
CA MET A 105 -22.20 58.39 8.11
C MET A 105 -21.22 58.51 6.97
N LEU A 106 -20.36 59.50 7.03
CA LEU A 106 -19.24 59.69 6.10
C LEU A 106 -18.17 58.67 6.39
N PRO A 107 -17.24 58.38 5.46
CA PRO A 107 -16.14 57.47 5.71
C PRO A 107 -15.44 57.79 7.03
N SER A 108 -15.56 56.91 7.98
CA SER A 108 -15.15 57.09 9.37
C SER A 108 -14.25 55.91 9.83
N GLU A 109 -13.34 56.17 10.75
CA GLU A 109 -12.52 55.12 11.41
C GLU A 109 -13.06 54.93 12.83
N VAL A 110 -13.39 53.73 13.20
CA VAL A 110 -13.92 53.37 14.52
C VAL A 110 -13.07 52.26 15.15
N ALA A 111 -12.51 52.53 16.31
CA ALA A 111 -11.88 51.54 17.18
C ALA A 111 -12.87 51.13 18.28
N LEU A 112 -13.40 49.92 18.22
CA LEU A 112 -14.40 49.44 19.18
C LEU A 112 -13.86 49.48 20.61
N GLN A 113 -12.54 49.42 20.83
CA GLN A 113 -11.90 49.52 22.11
C GLN A 113 -12.14 50.87 22.81
N ASP A 114 -12.25 51.97 22.04
CA ASP A 114 -12.49 53.33 22.57
C ASP A 114 -13.84 53.46 23.29
N ILE A 115 -14.83 52.62 22.92
CA ILE A 115 -16.15 52.59 23.57
C ILE A 115 -16.30 51.44 24.57
N SER A 116 -15.22 50.73 24.87
CA SER A 116 -15.22 49.56 25.79
C SER A 116 -15.61 49.92 27.23
N ALA A 117 -15.46 51.16 27.62
CA ALA A 117 -15.95 51.71 28.91
C ALA A 117 -17.49 51.56 29.03
N PHE A 118 -18.21 51.71 27.93
CA PHE A 118 -19.67 51.62 27.85
C PHE A 118 -20.10 50.15 27.50
N VAL A 119 -19.33 49.50 26.65
CA VAL A 119 -19.62 48.11 26.19
C VAL A 119 -18.39 47.23 26.44
N PRO A 120 -18.24 46.62 27.62
CA PRO A 120 -17.06 45.84 28.01
C PRO A 120 -16.69 44.71 27.04
N ALA A 121 -17.67 44.20 26.30
CA ALA A 121 -17.46 43.15 25.28
C ALA A 121 -16.51 43.60 24.14
N PHE A 122 -16.32 44.90 23.95
CA PHE A 122 -15.48 45.45 22.89
C PHE A 122 -14.02 45.64 23.30
N LYS A 123 -13.67 45.38 24.56
CA LYS A 123 -12.31 45.51 25.06
C LYS A 123 -11.24 44.71 24.30
N PRO A 124 -11.55 43.50 23.79
CA PRO A 124 -10.60 42.68 22.99
C PRO A 124 -10.36 43.25 21.59
N PHE A 125 -11.29 44.03 21.01
CA PHE A 125 -11.24 44.52 19.63
C PHE A 125 -10.32 45.73 19.50
N LYS A 126 -9.04 45.48 19.21
CA LYS A 126 -7.99 46.53 19.12
C LYS A 126 -7.86 47.15 17.76
N GLU A 127 -8.38 46.47 16.71
CA GLU A 127 -8.27 46.91 15.32
C GLU A 127 -9.23 48.08 15.02
N LYS A 128 -8.79 48.97 14.14
CA LYS A 128 -9.62 50.07 13.60
C LYS A 128 -10.45 49.52 12.43
N LEU A 129 -11.73 49.84 12.47
CA LEU A 129 -12.66 49.54 11.38
C LEU A 129 -12.98 50.82 10.59
N LYS A 130 -12.92 50.79 9.30
CA LYS A 130 -13.48 51.81 8.41
C LYS A 130 -14.94 51.51 8.25
N LEU A 131 -15.77 52.50 8.49
CA LEU A 131 -17.22 52.38 8.53
C LEU A 131 -17.87 53.47 7.67
N GLU A 132 -18.74 53.09 6.78
CA GLU A 132 -19.65 53.97 6.04
C GLU A 132 -21.04 53.36 6.04
N MET A 133 -22.06 54.12 6.46
CA MET A 133 -23.40 53.60 6.52
C MET A 133 -24.46 54.68 6.31
N GLU A 134 -25.58 54.27 5.76
CA GLU A 134 -26.83 55.03 5.78
C GLU A 134 -27.81 54.27 6.63
N ALA A 135 -28.49 54.96 7.55
CA ALA A 135 -29.46 54.29 8.41
C ALA A 135 -30.70 55.18 8.61
N ALA A 136 -31.84 54.52 8.70
CA ALA A 136 -33.13 55.20 8.95
C ALA A 136 -34.05 54.25 9.76
N GLY A 137 -34.89 54.83 10.64
CA GLY A 137 -35.86 54.15 11.47
C GLY A 137 -35.72 54.51 12.94
N THR A 138 -36.18 53.68 13.83
CA THR A 138 -35.91 53.73 15.27
C THR A 138 -34.78 52.75 15.62
N VAL A 139 -34.25 52.80 16.83
CA VAL A 139 -33.27 51.83 17.26
C VAL A 139 -33.82 50.40 17.14
N ASN A 140 -35.09 50.22 17.52
CA ASN A 140 -35.74 48.89 17.47
C ASN A 140 -36.32 48.53 16.09
N ARG A 141 -36.24 49.40 15.09
CA ARG A 141 -36.62 49.15 13.68
C ARG A 141 -35.68 49.90 12.77
N LEU A 142 -34.44 49.47 12.72
CA LEU A 142 -33.36 50.11 11.98
C LEU A 142 -33.19 49.49 10.59
N ASN A 143 -33.22 50.32 9.57
CA ASN A 143 -32.93 49.95 8.21
C ASN A 143 -31.64 50.64 7.76
N CYS A 144 -30.65 49.82 7.34
CA CYS A 144 -29.37 50.28 6.79
C CYS A 144 -29.30 49.94 5.30
N PRO A 145 -29.78 50.75 4.38
CA PRO A 145 -29.75 50.46 2.94
C PRO A 145 -28.34 50.43 2.36
N LYS A 146 -27.37 51.00 3.05
CA LYS A 146 -25.96 50.93 2.71
C LYS A 146 -25.16 50.70 3.98
N LEU A 147 -24.42 49.62 4.00
CA LEU A 147 -23.46 49.26 5.06
C LEU A 147 -22.14 48.84 4.41
N LEU A 148 -21.05 49.50 4.79
CA LEU A 148 -19.71 49.17 4.42
C LEU A 148 -18.84 49.17 5.69
N ILE A 149 -18.27 48.03 6.03
CA ILE A 149 -17.32 47.84 7.12
C ILE A 149 -16.08 47.18 6.56
N SER A 150 -14.91 47.75 6.82
CA SER A 150 -13.66 47.12 6.40
C SER A 150 -12.54 47.31 7.43
N SER A 151 -11.56 46.45 7.43
CA SER A 151 -10.36 46.52 8.28
C SER A 151 -9.14 46.23 7.45
N ASN A 152 -8.25 47.20 7.25
CA ASN A 152 -6.90 47.09 6.66
C ASN A 152 -6.78 46.14 5.46
N ASP A 153 -7.76 46.14 4.57
CA ASP A 153 -7.86 45.23 3.41
C ASP A 153 -8.01 43.73 3.73
N HIS A 154 -7.97 43.33 5.03
CA HIS A 154 -8.11 41.95 5.47
C HIS A 154 -9.55 41.48 5.63
N PHE A 155 -10.47 42.45 5.76
CA PHE A 155 -11.90 42.20 5.93
C PHE A 155 -12.72 43.28 5.25
N LEU A 156 -13.80 42.84 4.60
CA LEU A 156 -14.81 43.73 3.97
C LEU A 156 -16.20 43.13 4.13
N LEU A 157 -17.13 43.91 4.70
CA LEU A 157 -18.56 43.62 4.68
C LEU A 157 -19.27 44.75 3.90
N LYS A 158 -19.98 44.40 2.85
CA LYS A 158 -20.77 45.31 2.04
C LYS A 158 -22.14 44.70 1.78
N GLY A 159 -23.20 45.50 2.08
CA GLY A 159 -24.56 45.04 1.85
C GLY A 159 -25.59 46.07 2.36
N ASN A 160 -26.81 45.58 2.49
CA ASN A 160 -27.88 46.26 3.22
C ASN A 160 -28.35 45.35 4.37
N VAL A 161 -28.76 45.97 5.49
CA VAL A 161 -29.15 45.25 6.68
C VAL A 161 -30.34 45.94 7.32
N SER A 162 -31.35 45.18 7.70
CA SER A 162 -32.46 45.61 8.54
C SER A 162 -32.43 44.88 9.86
N LEU A 163 -32.56 45.62 10.94
CA LEU A 163 -32.49 45.15 12.29
C LEU A 163 -33.78 45.45 13.04
N GLN A 164 -34.26 44.50 13.82
CA GLN A 164 -35.46 44.70 14.66
C GLN A 164 -35.11 44.28 16.09
N ASP A 165 -35.70 45.01 17.05
CA ASP A 165 -35.63 44.78 18.49
C ASP A 165 -34.20 44.72 19.09
N LEU A 166 -33.35 45.69 18.69
CA LEU A 166 -31.95 45.75 19.16
C LEU A 166 -31.83 46.01 20.66
N SER A 167 -32.84 46.58 21.30
CA SER A 167 -32.84 46.79 22.75
C SER A 167 -32.97 45.48 23.53
N HIS A 168 -33.44 44.41 22.91
CA HIS A 168 -33.49 43.06 23.44
C HIS A 168 -32.63 42.12 22.58
N PRO A 169 -31.32 42.04 22.78
CA PRO A 169 -30.40 41.32 21.92
C PRO A 169 -30.70 39.84 21.72
N GLN A 170 -31.45 39.24 22.64
CA GLN A 170 -31.88 37.82 22.52
C GLN A 170 -33.03 37.64 21.50
N ASP A 171 -33.84 38.67 21.36
CA ASP A 171 -35.00 38.72 20.44
C ASP A 171 -34.72 39.52 19.19
N ALA A 172 -33.51 40.05 19.06
CA ALA A 172 -33.11 40.85 17.94
C ALA A 172 -33.08 40.05 16.64
N TYR A 173 -33.79 40.53 15.65
CA TYR A 173 -33.91 39.89 14.34
C TYR A 173 -33.08 40.68 13.30
N ILE A 174 -32.32 39.97 12.50
CA ILE A 174 -31.56 40.52 11.39
C ILE A 174 -32.11 40.02 10.06
N PHE A 175 -32.18 40.89 9.08
CA PHE A 175 -32.29 40.56 7.68
C PHE A 175 -31.20 41.33 6.94
N GLY A 176 -30.30 40.65 6.27
CA GLY A 176 -29.17 41.21 5.57
C GLY A 176 -29.01 40.59 4.18
N ASN A 177 -28.89 41.47 3.16
CA ASN A 177 -28.47 41.06 1.82
C ASN A 177 -27.03 41.54 1.64
N LEU A 178 -26.09 40.61 1.72
CA LEU A 178 -24.67 40.89 1.62
C LEU A 178 -24.22 40.76 0.17
N SER A 179 -23.81 41.85 -0.42
CA SER A 179 -23.23 41.83 -1.77
C SER A 179 -21.80 41.34 -1.79
N ASN A 180 -21.09 41.50 -0.67
CA ASN A 180 -19.76 40.93 -0.44
C ASN A 180 -19.43 40.93 1.07
N LEU A 181 -19.14 39.76 1.62
CA LEU A 181 -18.47 39.57 2.92
C LEU A 181 -17.15 38.85 2.62
N TYR A 182 -16.05 39.58 2.66
CA TYR A 182 -14.74 39.11 2.31
C TYR A 182 -13.84 39.03 3.55
N ALA A 183 -13.04 38.00 3.67
CA ALA A 183 -11.94 37.91 4.62
C ALA A 183 -10.79 37.09 4.01
N ASP A 184 -9.57 37.60 4.17
CA ASP A 184 -8.37 36.84 3.92
C ASP A 184 -7.97 36.05 5.19
N PRO A 185 -6.86 35.26 5.22
CA PRO A 185 -6.44 34.49 6.39
C PRO A 185 -6.27 35.32 7.67
N ASP A 186 -5.80 36.57 7.54
CA ASP A 186 -5.66 37.49 8.67
C ASP A 186 -7.02 38.03 9.15
N GLY A 187 -7.93 38.30 8.25
CA GLY A 187 -9.34 38.64 8.54
C GLY A 187 -10.06 37.49 9.22
N ILE A 188 -9.85 36.24 8.80
CA ILE A 188 -10.40 35.06 9.48
C ILE A 188 -9.80 34.96 10.91
N ALA A 189 -8.50 35.16 11.05
CA ALA A 189 -7.82 35.16 12.36
C ALA A 189 -8.38 36.23 13.28
N PHE A 190 -8.68 37.41 12.75
CA PHE A 190 -9.33 38.50 13.48
C PHE A 190 -10.67 38.04 14.08
N PHE A 191 -11.55 37.42 13.31
CA PHE A 191 -12.83 36.92 13.80
C PHE A 191 -12.67 35.83 14.84
N VAL A 192 -11.86 34.79 14.56
CA VAL A 192 -11.67 33.65 15.46
C VAL A 192 -11.12 34.12 16.81
N ARG A 193 -10.15 35.05 16.79
CA ARG A 193 -9.55 35.63 18.01
C ARG A 193 -10.57 36.43 18.87
N ASN A 194 -11.43 37.18 18.22
CA ASN A 194 -12.39 38.06 18.92
C ASN A 194 -13.68 37.36 19.33
N LEU A 195 -14.03 36.24 18.66
CA LEU A 195 -15.23 35.45 18.97
C LEU A 195 -14.97 34.30 19.96
N SER A 196 -13.74 33.81 20.06
CA SER A 196 -13.38 32.70 20.93
C SER A 196 -12.64 33.16 22.17
N LYS A 197 -13.13 32.81 23.36
CA LYS A 197 -12.45 33.07 24.65
C LYS A 197 -11.13 32.32 24.79
N ASP A 198 -11.00 31.11 24.16
CA ASP A 198 -9.86 30.21 24.24
C ASP A 198 -9.12 30.13 22.89
N TYR A 199 -8.76 31.29 22.32
CA TYR A 199 -8.07 31.34 21.04
C TYR A 199 -6.73 30.60 21.06
N LYS A 200 -6.64 29.51 20.30
CA LYS A 200 -5.43 28.69 20.12
C LYS A 200 -4.81 28.80 18.72
N GLY A 201 -5.26 29.78 17.93
CA GLY A 201 -4.92 29.95 16.53
C GLY A 201 -6.07 29.54 15.60
N VAL A 202 -5.91 29.87 14.33
CA VAL A 202 -6.89 29.46 13.30
C VAL A 202 -6.67 27.98 12.95
N PRO A 203 -7.71 27.14 12.98
CA PRO A 203 -7.58 25.76 12.57
C PRO A 203 -7.00 25.63 11.14
N PRO A 204 -6.07 24.68 10.87
CA PRO A 204 -5.44 24.52 9.56
C PRO A 204 -6.45 24.40 8.41
N VAL A 205 -7.57 23.73 8.64
CA VAL A 205 -8.66 23.57 7.66
C VAL A 205 -9.21 24.91 7.20
N LEU A 206 -9.35 25.89 8.09
CA LEU A 206 -9.79 27.24 7.75
C LEU A 206 -8.68 28.07 7.09
N GLN A 207 -7.43 27.87 7.48
CA GLN A 207 -6.30 28.54 6.82
C GLN A 207 -6.14 28.10 5.38
N ASN A 208 -6.35 26.81 5.09
CA ASN A 208 -6.23 26.23 3.76
C ASN A 208 -7.34 26.69 2.79
N LEU A 209 -8.41 27.33 3.28
CA LEU A 209 -9.41 27.96 2.41
C LEU A 209 -8.85 29.17 1.67
N GLY A 210 -7.78 29.79 2.17
CA GLY A 210 -7.23 31.03 1.63
C GLY A 210 -8.18 32.21 1.86
N THR A 211 -8.44 33.00 0.82
CA THR A 211 -9.45 34.06 0.88
C THR A 211 -10.85 33.47 0.89
N VAL A 212 -11.74 34.02 1.71
CA VAL A 212 -13.15 33.61 1.79
C VAL A 212 -14.03 34.81 1.47
N SER A 213 -14.95 34.65 0.54
CA SER A 213 -15.99 35.68 0.27
C SER A 213 -17.36 35.01 0.23
N PHE A 214 -18.32 35.66 0.92
CA PHE A 214 -19.71 35.24 0.92
C PHE A 214 -20.56 36.30 0.24
N ARG A 215 -21.47 35.85 -0.59
CA ARG A 215 -22.51 36.67 -1.23
C ARG A 215 -23.85 35.97 -1.06
N GLY A 216 -24.80 36.63 -0.43
CA GLY A 216 -26.09 36.03 -0.18
C GLY A 216 -26.91 36.78 0.86
N GLU A 217 -27.89 36.06 1.39
CA GLU A 217 -28.82 36.56 2.38
C GLU A 217 -28.57 35.93 3.74
N ILE A 218 -28.72 36.72 4.80
CA ILE A 218 -28.69 36.25 6.19
C ILE A 218 -29.98 36.77 6.82
N SER A 219 -30.73 35.87 7.43
CA SER A 219 -31.96 36.21 8.13
C SER A 219 -32.20 35.40 9.37
N GLY A 220 -32.88 35.98 10.38
CA GLY A 220 -33.22 35.28 11.59
C GLY A 220 -32.84 36.02 12.88
N TYR A 221 -32.99 35.36 14.01
CA TYR A 221 -32.52 35.88 15.28
C TYR A 221 -31.01 35.62 15.44
N PHE A 222 -30.32 36.43 16.21
CA PHE A 222 -28.88 36.24 16.43
C PHE A 222 -28.53 34.87 17.00
N THR A 223 -29.48 34.22 17.63
CA THR A 223 -29.34 32.83 18.16
C THR A 223 -29.78 31.76 17.15
N ASP A 224 -30.43 32.16 16.06
CA ASP A 224 -31.05 31.23 15.09
C ASP A 224 -31.10 31.88 13.68
N LEU A 225 -29.99 31.81 12.97
CA LEU A 225 -29.74 32.45 11.69
C LEU A 225 -29.87 31.45 10.54
N VAL A 226 -30.49 31.91 9.45
CA VAL A 226 -30.50 31.23 8.17
C VAL A 226 -29.59 31.98 7.20
N THR A 227 -28.73 31.27 6.51
CA THR A 227 -27.82 31.80 5.49
C THR A 227 -28.10 31.13 4.15
N TYR A 228 -28.43 31.93 3.16
CA TYR A 228 -28.63 31.48 1.78
C TYR A 228 -27.68 32.23 0.85
N GLY A 229 -26.77 31.52 0.18
CA GLY A 229 -25.80 32.19 -0.67
C GLY A 229 -24.65 31.31 -1.17
N GLU A 230 -23.61 31.99 -1.60
CA GLU A 230 -22.42 31.41 -2.18
C GLU A 230 -21.18 31.86 -1.43
N VAL A 231 -20.42 30.89 -0.94
CA VAL A 231 -19.08 31.05 -0.35
C VAL A 231 -18.06 30.72 -1.42
N ARG A 232 -17.20 31.67 -1.79
CA ARG A 232 -16.06 31.49 -2.70
C ARG A 232 -14.79 31.48 -1.88
N THR A 233 -13.91 30.55 -2.19
CA THR A 233 -12.59 30.38 -1.56
C THR A 233 -11.54 30.18 -2.64
N ASP A 234 -10.26 30.22 -2.27
CA ASP A 234 -9.16 29.95 -3.21
C ASP A 234 -9.14 28.49 -3.71
N ILE A 235 -9.88 27.60 -3.04
CA ILE A 235 -9.94 26.15 -3.35
C ILE A 235 -11.30 25.71 -3.90
N GLY A 236 -12.20 26.66 -4.18
CA GLY A 236 -13.48 26.37 -4.81
C GLY A 236 -14.65 27.14 -4.23
N THR A 237 -15.83 26.86 -4.78
CA THR A 237 -17.07 27.56 -4.45
C THR A 237 -18.06 26.59 -3.81
N ILE A 238 -18.70 27.03 -2.72
CA ILE A 238 -19.71 26.30 -1.97
C ILE A 238 -21.02 27.13 -1.98
N LYS A 239 -22.11 26.54 -2.40
CA LYS A 239 -23.46 27.11 -2.24
C LYS A 239 -24.05 26.55 -0.95
N THR A 240 -24.63 27.43 -0.15
CA THR A 240 -25.18 27.12 1.15
C THR A 240 -26.62 27.55 1.28
N ASP A 241 -27.44 26.73 1.90
CA ASP A 241 -28.76 27.03 2.43
C ASP A 241 -28.84 26.41 3.82
N VAL A 242 -28.25 27.10 4.79
CA VAL A 242 -27.96 26.54 6.11
C VAL A 242 -28.55 27.42 7.21
N LYS A 243 -29.26 26.75 8.12
CA LYS A 243 -29.69 27.31 9.39
C LYS A 243 -28.60 27.06 10.43
N LEU A 244 -28.24 28.10 11.17
CA LEU A 244 -27.29 28.10 12.29
C LEU A 244 -28.03 28.46 13.57
N SER A 245 -27.91 27.61 14.58
CA SER A 245 -28.56 27.83 15.89
C SER A 245 -27.52 27.78 17.01
N SER A 246 -27.60 28.73 17.97
CA SER A 246 -26.65 28.78 19.07
C SER A 246 -27.35 29.12 20.39
N ASP A 247 -26.89 28.52 21.49
CA ASP A 247 -27.26 28.84 22.87
C ASP A 247 -25.99 28.96 23.70
N LYS A 248 -25.62 30.20 24.04
CA LYS A 248 -24.38 30.49 24.78
C LYS A 248 -24.39 29.94 26.20
N ASP A 249 -25.54 29.88 26.84
CA ASP A 249 -25.67 29.45 28.26
C ASP A 249 -25.45 27.93 28.36
N LYS A 250 -25.88 27.20 27.35
CA LYS A 250 -25.68 25.76 27.24
C LYS A 250 -24.44 25.36 26.47
N GLY A 251 -23.65 26.30 25.92
CA GLY A 251 -22.52 26.03 25.04
C GLY A 251 -22.91 25.18 23.83
N TYR A 252 -24.10 25.46 23.27
CA TYR A 252 -24.67 24.70 22.17
C TYR A 252 -24.52 25.46 20.86
N PHE A 253 -24.12 24.73 19.83
CA PHE A 253 -24.10 25.18 18.44
C PHE A 253 -24.64 24.09 17.54
N ALA A 254 -25.55 24.41 16.66
CA ALA A 254 -26.08 23.49 15.66
C ALA A 254 -26.18 24.14 14.28
N TYR A 255 -26.10 23.31 13.28
CA TYR A 255 -26.34 23.71 11.90
C TYR A 255 -27.16 22.64 11.18
N SER A 256 -27.97 23.06 10.23
CA SER A 256 -28.73 22.15 9.38
C SER A 256 -29.08 22.84 8.07
N GLY A 257 -29.00 22.09 6.95
CA GLY A 257 -29.37 22.60 5.64
C GLY A 257 -28.60 21.96 4.51
N ALA A 258 -28.76 22.53 3.32
CA ALA A 258 -28.16 22.04 2.10
C ALA A 258 -26.82 22.71 1.81
N VAL A 259 -25.83 21.90 1.38
CA VAL A 259 -24.51 22.35 0.95
C VAL A 259 -24.19 21.71 -0.40
N LYS A 260 -23.82 22.54 -1.39
CA LYS A 260 -23.49 22.07 -2.74
C LYS A 260 -22.17 22.67 -3.21
N THR A 261 -21.36 21.86 -3.86
CA THR A 261 -20.13 22.33 -4.50
C THR A 261 -19.87 21.59 -5.81
N THR A 262 -19.03 22.21 -6.65
CA THR A 262 -18.56 21.60 -7.90
C THR A 262 -17.06 21.84 -8.02
N GLY A 263 -16.29 20.77 -8.07
CA GLY A 263 -14.84 20.83 -8.26
C GLY A 263 -14.06 21.47 -7.12
N PHE A 264 -14.52 21.34 -5.86
CA PHE A 264 -13.87 21.88 -4.67
C PHE A 264 -12.61 21.08 -4.34
N GLU A 265 -11.47 21.73 -4.13
CA GLU A 265 -10.16 21.08 -3.89
C GLU A 265 -10.04 20.55 -2.44
N LEU A 266 -10.75 19.45 -2.17
CA LEU A 266 -10.83 18.85 -0.83
C LEU A 266 -9.45 18.42 -0.30
N GLY A 267 -8.57 17.95 -1.17
CA GLY A 267 -7.22 17.54 -0.81
C GLY A 267 -6.39 18.70 -0.24
N ARG A 268 -6.47 19.87 -0.85
CA ARG A 268 -5.83 21.08 -0.33
C ARG A 268 -6.40 21.51 1.02
N MET A 269 -7.74 21.45 1.18
CA MET A 269 -8.36 21.77 2.45
C MET A 269 -7.88 20.89 3.59
N LEU A 270 -7.75 19.57 3.35
CA LEU A 270 -7.38 18.56 4.36
C LEU A 270 -5.87 18.28 4.41
N ASN A 271 -5.07 18.95 3.57
CA ASN A 271 -3.62 18.70 3.40
C ASN A 271 -3.32 17.21 3.15
N ASN A 272 -4.03 16.62 2.17
CA ASN A 272 -3.91 15.22 1.79
C ASN A 272 -3.70 15.10 0.28
N ASP A 273 -2.48 14.75 -0.13
CA ASP A 273 -2.07 14.66 -1.54
C ASP A 273 -2.79 13.56 -2.33
N LYS A 274 -3.41 12.60 -1.66
CA LYS A 274 -4.18 11.54 -2.33
C LYS A 274 -5.60 11.97 -2.68
N LEU A 275 -6.12 13.00 -2.03
CA LEU A 275 -7.43 13.56 -2.33
C LEU A 275 -7.28 14.70 -3.33
N GLY A 276 -8.16 14.76 -4.33
CA GLY A 276 -8.26 15.86 -5.29
C GLY A 276 -9.54 16.65 -5.11
N LYS A 277 -10.23 16.85 -6.22
CA LYS A 277 -11.48 17.63 -6.27
C LYS A 277 -12.67 16.78 -5.84
N VAL A 278 -13.69 17.47 -5.31
CA VAL A 278 -14.97 16.84 -4.96
C VAL A 278 -16.11 17.67 -5.50
N THR A 279 -17.14 17.00 -6.00
CA THR A 279 -18.42 17.56 -6.41
C THR A 279 -19.52 16.86 -5.63
N PHE A 280 -20.30 17.62 -4.86
CA PHE A 280 -21.37 17.02 -4.07
C PHE A 280 -22.60 17.93 -3.92
N ASN A 281 -23.72 17.32 -3.57
CA ASN A 281 -24.94 17.96 -3.12
C ASN A 281 -25.47 17.18 -1.91
N MET A 282 -25.41 17.79 -0.73
CA MET A 282 -25.68 17.12 0.53
C MET A 282 -26.52 17.98 1.46
N ASP A 283 -27.45 17.35 2.14
CA ASP A 283 -28.08 17.86 3.36
C ASP A 283 -27.21 17.49 4.55
N VAL A 284 -26.86 18.48 5.34
CA VAL A 284 -26.03 18.30 6.53
C VAL A 284 -26.76 18.77 7.76
N LYS A 285 -26.64 18.02 8.85
CA LYS A 285 -27.16 18.42 10.16
C LYS A 285 -26.12 18.06 11.21
N GLY A 286 -25.68 19.04 11.96
CA GLY A 286 -24.69 18.82 13.00
C GLY A 286 -25.03 19.59 14.26
N ASN A 287 -24.51 19.09 15.39
CA ASN A 287 -24.58 19.78 16.66
C ASN A 287 -23.26 19.60 17.44
N HIS A 288 -22.95 20.58 18.21
CA HIS A 288 -21.81 20.60 19.11
C HIS A 288 -22.24 21.13 20.47
N TYR A 289 -21.93 20.40 21.53
CA TYR A 289 -22.06 20.84 22.92
C TYR A 289 -20.64 20.97 23.50
N ALA A 290 -20.39 21.98 24.30
CA ALA A 290 -19.07 22.28 24.87
C ALA A 290 -18.42 21.08 25.61
N GLN A 291 -19.21 20.11 26.07
CA GLN A 291 -18.73 18.92 26.81
C GLN A 291 -18.99 17.60 26.09
N ARG A 292 -19.43 17.61 24.82
CA ARG A 292 -19.74 16.41 24.03
C ARG A 292 -19.09 16.44 22.65
N TYR A 293 -18.76 15.27 22.13
CA TYR A 293 -18.26 15.16 20.76
C TYR A 293 -19.33 15.60 19.74
N PRO A 294 -18.92 16.27 18.65
CA PRO A 294 -19.84 16.67 17.60
C PRO A 294 -20.49 15.44 16.95
N ALA A 295 -21.77 15.57 16.61
CA ALA A 295 -22.48 14.62 15.77
C ALA A 295 -22.88 15.32 14.47
N ILE A 296 -22.66 14.65 13.33
CA ILE A 296 -22.93 15.16 12.00
C ILE A 296 -23.73 14.10 11.24
N THR A 297 -24.94 14.45 10.83
CA THR A 297 -25.72 13.65 9.89
C THR A 297 -25.50 14.21 8.49
N MET A 298 -25.29 13.35 7.54
CA MET A 298 -25.07 13.71 6.13
C MET A 298 -25.96 12.84 5.25
N LYS A 299 -26.67 13.47 4.33
CA LYS A 299 -27.49 12.76 3.36
C LYS A 299 -27.37 13.43 1.99
N GLY A 300 -27.02 12.70 0.97
CA GLY A 300 -26.93 13.24 -0.37
C GLY A 300 -26.04 12.45 -1.31
N LEU A 301 -25.65 13.11 -2.39
CA LEU A 301 -24.88 12.57 -3.48
C LEU A 301 -23.53 13.29 -3.58
N VAL A 302 -22.44 12.54 -3.55
CA VAL A 302 -21.14 12.93 -4.05
C VAL A 302 -21.10 12.48 -5.52
N ALA A 303 -21.25 13.44 -6.43
CA ALA A 303 -21.28 13.14 -7.85
C ALA A 303 -19.91 12.67 -8.35
N SER A 304 -18.84 13.27 -7.82
CA SER A 304 -17.47 12.82 -8.10
C SER A 304 -16.52 13.18 -6.95
N ILE A 305 -15.51 12.37 -6.75
CA ILE A 305 -14.38 12.62 -5.86
C ILE A 305 -13.10 12.01 -6.43
N ASP A 306 -12.05 12.81 -6.53
CA ASP A 306 -10.73 12.32 -6.94
C ASP A 306 -9.97 11.74 -5.75
N TYR A 307 -9.49 10.50 -5.91
CA TYR A 307 -8.65 9.84 -4.91
C TYR A 307 -7.60 8.96 -5.60
N SER A 308 -6.30 9.17 -5.27
CA SER A 308 -5.18 8.38 -5.82
C SER A 308 -5.19 8.30 -7.36
N ASP A 309 -5.36 9.44 -8.03
CA ASP A 309 -5.41 9.60 -9.50
C ASP A 309 -6.58 8.87 -10.19
N TYR A 310 -7.62 8.54 -9.45
CA TYR A 310 -8.88 8.01 -9.98
C TYR A 310 -10.05 8.89 -9.53
N THR A 311 -10.99 9.15 -10.44
CA THR A 311 -12.23 9.88 -10.14
C THR A 311 -13.36 8.89 -9.88
N TYR A 312 -13.73 8.74 -8.61
CA TYR A 312 -14.90 7.96 -8.20
C TYR A 312 -16.18 8.75 -8.43
N GLU A 313 -17.18 8.09 -8.98
CA GLU A 313 -18.45 8.72 -9.32
C GLU A 313 -19.65 8.09 -8.58
N ASN A 314 -20.72 8.87 -8.43
CA ASN A 314 -22.03 8.43 -7.96
C ASN A 314 -21.98 7.76 -6.56
N ILE A 315 -21.41 8.44 -5.58
CA ILE A 315 -21.41 7.97 -4.19
C ILE A 315 -22.61 8.58 -3.46
N THR A 316 -23.52 7.75 -2.97
CA THR A 316 -24.60 8.22 -2.08
C THR A 316 -24.24 7.93 -0.63
N LEU A 317 -24.56 8.88 0.22
CA LEU A 317 -24.32 8.83 1.66
C LEU A 317 -25.62 9.17 2.40
N ASP A 318 -26.00 8.34 3.37
CA ASP A 318 -27.10 8.61 4.30
C ASP A 318 -26.73 8.04 5.66
N GLY A 319 -26.18 8.88 6.53
CA GLY A 319 -25.70 8.39 7.82
C GLY A 319 -25.27 9.47 8.80
N GLU A 320 -24.96 9.03 10.00
CA GLU A 320 -24.47 9.84 11.10
C GLU A 320 -23.01 9.49 11.42
N TYR A 321 -22.19 10.51 11.55
CA TYR A 321 -20.85 10.43 12.11
C TYR A 321 -20.84 11.01 13.52
N LYS A 322 -20.43 10.23 14.50
CA LYS A 322 -20.38 10.63 15.90
C LYS A 322 -19.27 9.91 16.66
N GLN A 323 -18.48 10.64 17.43
CA GLN A 323 -17.42 10.07 18.28
C GLN A 323 -16.45 9.15 17.51
N GLY A 324 -16.07 9.51 16.27
CA GLY A 324 -15.19 8.68 15.43
C GLY A 324 -15.83 7.43 14.85
N GLY A 325 -17.16 7.27 15.03
CA GLY A 325 -17.96 6.22 14.44
C GLY A 325 -18.87 6.75 13.35
N PHE A 326 -19.09 5.96 12.33
CA PHE A 326 -20.09 6.15 11.28
C PHE A 326 -21.19 5.10 11.41
N ASN A 327 -22.44 5.51 11.25
CA ASN A 327 -23.58 4.62 11.17
C ASN A 327 -24.52 5.08 10.06
N GLY A 328 -24.79 4.21 9.09
CA GLY A 328 -25.63 4.59 7.96
C GLY A 328 -25.45 3.70 6.75
N ASN A 329 -25.84 4.25 5.60
CA ASN A 329 -25.72 3.66 4.28
C ASN A 329 -24.72 4.44 3.43
N VAL A 330 -23.82 3.73 2.77
CA VAL A 330 -22.93 4.25 1.74
C VAL A 330 -23.10 3.39 0.50
N SER A 331 -23.34 4.00 -0.65
CA SER A 331 -23.26 3.28 -1.91
C SER A 331 -22.35 4.01 -2.89
N LEU A 332 -21.55 3.27 -3.60
CA LEU A 332 -20.78 3.67 -4.76
C LEU A 332 -21.39 2.97 -5.98
N ASN A 333 -21.63 3.69 -7.04
CA ASN A 333 -22.07 3.13 -8.33
C ASN A 333 -21.24 3.71 -9.46
N ASP A 334 -20.00 3.26 -9.51
CA ASP A 334 -18.97 3.63 -10.46
C ASP A 334 -18.90 2.62 -11.61
N GLU A 335 -18.43 3.01 -12.79
CA GLU A 335 -18.26 2.11 -13.93
C GLU A 335 -17.35 0.92 -13.61
N ASN A 336 -16.36 1.10 -12.72
CA ASN A 336 -15.36 0.10 -12.36
C ASN A 336 -15.61 -0.54 -10.99
N GLY A 337 -16.76 -0.26 -10.34
CA GLY A 337 -17.13 -0.94 -9.11
C GLY A 337 -18.37 -0.40 -8.43
N ALA A 338 -19.21 -1.30 -7.97
CA ALA A 338 -20.35 -0.96 -7.15
C ALA A 338 -20.18 -1.51 -5.74
N ILE A 339 -20.46 -0.66 -4.75
CA ILE A 339 -20.39 -1.01 -3.33
C ILE A 339 -21.67 -0.52 -2.66
N GLN A 340 -22.27 -1.38 -1.87
CA GLN A 340 -23.35 -1.03 -0.97
C GLN A 340 -22.93 -1.44 0.45
N LEU A 341 -22.84 -0.50 1.35
CA LEU A 341 -22.48 -0.71 2.75
C LEU A 341 -23.60 -0.17 3.63
N ASN A 342 -24.09 -1.01 4.54
CA ASN A 342 -25.10 -0.64 5.52
C ASN A 342 -24.66 -1.10 6.90
N GLY A 343 -24.67 -0.21 7.88
CA GLY A 343 -24.33 -0.53 9.25
C GLY A 343 -23.47 0.51 9.94
N SER A 344 -22.75 0.08 10.98
CA SER A 344 -21.94 0.96 11.80
C SER A 344 -20.49 0.50 11.90
N ILE A 345 -19.58 1.48 11.87
CA ILE A 345 -18.14 1.32 12.08
C ILE A 345 -17.70 2.39 13.07
N ASN A 346 -17.07 2.00 14.17
CA ASN A 346 -16.53 2.95 15.15
C ASN A 346 -15.09 2.60 15.49
N THR A 347 -14.17 3.52 15.20
CA THR A 347 -12.72 3.34 15.39
C THR A 347 -12.11 4.25 16.44
N ALA A 348 -12.91 5.08 17.12
CA ALA A 348 -12.41 6.06 18.10
C ALA A 348 -12.15 5.48 19.49
N GLY A 349 -12.73 4.33 19.82
CA GLY A 349 -12.54 3.66 21.10
C GLY A 349 -11.20 2.90 21.17
N LYS A 350 -10.82 2.45 22.36
CA LYS A 350 -9.68 1.53 22.53
C LYS A 350 -9.88 0.23 21.75
N THR A 351 -11.13 -0.18 21.58
CA THR A 351 -11.53 -1.38 20.84
C THR A 351 -12.49 -0.95 19.74
N PRO A 352 -12.09 -0.97 18.47
CA PRO A 352 -12.96 -0.70 17.34
C PRO A 352 -14.15 -1.67 17.29
N THR A 353 -15.28 -1.18 16.80
CA THR A 353 -16.51 -1.97 16.65
C THR A 353 -16.98 -1.91 15.19
N PHE A 354 -17.41 -3.03 14.66
CA PHE A 354 -17.85 -3.21 13.29
C PHE A 354 -19.15 -4.00 13.27
N ASN A 355 -20.21 -3.39 12.79
CA ASN A 355 -21.49 -4.07 12.58
C ASN A 355 -22.05 -3.58 11.24
N PHE A 356 -21.74 -4.29 10.16
CA PHE A 356 -22.15 -3.88 8.83
C PHE A 356 -22.44 -5.07 7.90
N ARG A 357 -23.17 -4.77 6.85
CA ARG A 357 -23.32 -5.61 5.66
C ARG A 357 -22.77 -4.84 4.47
N ALA A 358 -21.97 -5.51 3.67
CA ALA A 358 -21.47 -4.95 2.42
C ALA A 358 -21.73 -5.90 1.26
N ALA A 359 -22.21 -5.35 0.16
CA ALA A 359 -22.26 -5.99 -1.14
C ALA A 359 -21.38 -5.20 -2.09
N ILE A 360 -20.46 -5.89 -2.71
CA ILE A 360 -19.49 -5.35 -3.67
C ILE A 360 -19.70 -6.12 -4.96
N ASP A 361 -19.93 -5.42 -6.05
CA ASP A 361 -20.16 -5.99 -7.36
C ASP A 361 -19.21 -5.38 -8.39
N HIS A 362 -18.81 -6.15 -9.40
CA HIS A 362 -17.90 -5.77 -10.52
C HIS A 362 -16.74 -4.85 -10.13
N PHE A 363 -16.14 -5.08 -8.99
CA PHE A 363 -15.09 -4.24 -8.42
C PHE A 363 -13.72 -4.56 -9.02
N ARG A 364 -13.10 -3.57 -9.68
CA ARG A 364 -11.81 -3.66 -10.39
C ARG A 364 -10.72 -2.91 -9.65
N PRO A 365 -10.04 -3.51 -8.66
CA PRO A 365 -9.16 -2.80 -7.74
C PRO A 365 -7.94 -2.15 -8.40
N ASN A 366 -7.44 -2.69 -9.52
CA ASN A 366 -6.35 -2.10 -10.28
C ASN A 366 -6.80 -0.87 -11.06
N THR A 367 -7.93 -0.95 -11.76
CA THR A 367 -8.51 0.17 -12.50
C THR A 367 -8.91 1.31 -11.57
N LEU A 368 -9.42 1.00 -10.38
CA LEU A 368 -9.74 1.96 -9.32
C LEU A 368 -8.50 2.53 -8.59
N HIS A 369 -7.29 2.24 -9.06
CA HIS A 369 -6.02 2.69 -8.50
C HIS A 369 -5.80 2.35 -7.00
N LEU A 370 -6.50 1.34 -6.49
CA LEU A 370 -6.35 0.90 -5.10
C LEU A 370 -5.12 0.00 -4.89
N THR A 371 -4.70 -0.70 -5.94
CA THR A 371 -3.52 -1.57 -5.92
C THR A 371 -2.96 -1.77 -7.32
N PRO A 372 -1.63 -1.88 -7.50
CA PRO A 372 -1.02 -2.23 -8.77
C PRO A 372 -1.19 -3.72 -9.14
N LYS A 373 -1.66 -4.53 -8.19
CA LYS A 373 -1.95 -5.96 -8.39
C LYS A 373 -3.33 -6.13 -9.04
N TYR A 374 -3.67 -7.36 -9.40
CA TYR A 374 -4.99 -7.75 -9.91
C TYR A 374 -5.39 -7.01 -11.19
N LYS A 375 -4.45 -6.94 -12.15
CA LYS A 375 -4.74 -6.40 -13.48
C LYS A 375 -5.85 -7.22 -14.14
N ASP A 376 -6.76 -6.54 -14.82
CA ASP A 376 -7.88 -7.14 -15.54
C ASP A 376 -8.71 -8.14 -14.69
N THR A 377 -8.75 -7.87 -13.37
CA THR A 377 -9.45 -8.70 -12.39
C THR A 377 -10.67 -7.96 -11.88
N GLU A 378 -11.77 -8.70 -11.78
CA GLU A 378 -13.02 -8.24 -11.21
C GLU A 378 -13.38 -9.08 -9.98
N LEU A 379 -13.82 -8.40 -8.92
CA LEU A 379 -14.22 -8.99 -7.66
C LEU A 379 -15.69 -8.69 -7.38
N ALA A 380 -16.42 -9.68 -6.92
CA ALA A 380 -17.71 -9.48 -6.29
C ALA A 380 -17.74 -10.20 -4.96
N VAL A 381 -18.24 -9.55 -3.90
CA VAL A 381 -18.26 -10.13 -2.55
C VAL A 381 -19.44 -9.63 -1.73
N LYS A 382 -20.07 -10.53 -0.97
CA LYS A 382 -21.09 -10.20 0.02
C LYS A 382 -20.59 -10.57 1.40
N ILE A 383 -20.54 -9.59 2.29
CA ILE A 383 -19.96 -9.70 3.62
C ILE A 383 -20.97 -9.22 4.66
N LYS A 384 -21.08 -9.97 5.75
CA LYS A 384 -21.72 -9.55 6.99
C LYS A 384 -20.68 -9.62 8.10
N ALA A 385 -20.47 -8.52 8.79
CA ALA A 385 -19.51 -8.41 9.88
C ALA A 385 -20.20 -7.91 11.14
N ASP A 386 -19.98 -8.59 12.26
CA ASP A 386 -20.43 -8.18 13.60
C ASP A 386 -19.33 -8.57 14.59
N PHE A 387 -18.38 -7.67 14.80
CA PHE A 387 -17.27 -7.94 15.68
C PHE A 387 -16.69 -6.68 16.31
N THR A 388 -15.94 -6.88 17.37
CA THR A 388 -15.08 -5.90 18.01
C THR A 388 -13.62 -6.32 17.89
N GLY A 389 -12.70 -5.37 17.85
CA GLY A 389 -11.26 -5.62 17.74
C GLY A 389 -10.61 -4.89 16.57
N SER A 390 -9.30 -4.70 16.65
CA SER A 390 -8.50 -4.01 15.63
C SER A 390 -7.86 -4.97 14.62
N SER A 391 -7.85 -6.25 14.93
CA SER A 391 -7.20 -7.30 14.13
C SER A 391 -7.77 -8.68 14.49
N ILE A 392 -7.39 -9.71 13.76
CA ILE A 392 -7.75 -11.10 14.07
C ILE A 392 -7.20 -11.58 15.43
N ASN A 393 -6.20 -10.88 16.00
CA ASN A 393 -5.64 -11.24 17.29
C ASN A 393 -6.54 -10.87 18.48
N ASP A 394 -7.30 -9.79 18.36
CA ASP A 394 -8.17 -9.21 19.38
C ASP A 394 -9.63 -9.17 18.95
N MET A 395 -9.95 -9.81 17.83
CA MET A 395 -11.30 -9.95 17.33
C MET A 395 -12.17 -10.72 18.31
N ASN A 396 -13.38 -10.20 18.54
CA ASN A 396 -14.46 -10.89 19.24
C ASN A 396 -15.76 -10.65 18.48
N GLY A 397 -16.35 -11.71 17.95
CA GLY A 397 -17.53 -11.66 17.09
C GLY A 397 -17.37 -12.52 15.83
N GLU A 398 -18.03 -12.12 14.76
CA GLU A 398 -18.18 -12.94 13.56
C GLU A 398 -18.05 -12.14 12.25
N ILE A 399 -17.42 -12.74 11.28
CA ILE A 399 -17.40 -12.29 9.88
C ILE A 399 -17.91 -13.45 9.00
N ASN A 400 -18.96 -13.18 8.23
CA ASN A 400 -19.49 -14.09 7.23
C ASN A 400 -19.28 -13.49 5.84
N VAL A 401 -18.64 -14.23 4.97
CA VAL A 401 -18.58 -13.96 3.53
C VAL A 401 -19.54 -14.93 2.87
N ASP A 402 -20.71 -14.43 2.48
CA ASP A 402 -21.77 -15.27 1.90
C ASP A 402 -21.38 -15.72 0.49
N SER A 403 -20.70 -14.87 -0.24
CA SER A 403 -20.15 -15.20 -1.57
C SER A 403 -18.95 -14.33 -1.89
N LEU A 404 -17.97 -14.92 -2.58
CA LEU A 404 -16.86 -14.19 -3.21
C LEU A 404 -16.69 -14.77 -4.61
N GLN A 405 -16.71 -13.90 -5.60
CA GLN A 405 -16.41 -14.20 -6.98
C GLN A 405 -15.16 -13.45 -7.42
N TYR A 406 -14.24 -14.15 -8.02
CA TYR A 406 -13.00 -13.63 -8.57
C TYR A 406 -12.96 -13.98 -10.04
N ILE A 407 -12.95 -12.97 -10.91
CA ILE A 407 -12.95 -13.12 -12.37
C ILE A 407 -11.65 -12.51 -12.90
N ALA A 408 -10.85 -13.32 -13.58
CA ALA A 408 -9.65 -12.91 -14.27
C ALA A 408 -9.61 -13.52 -15.67
N PRO A 409 -8.79 -13.01 -16.64
CA PRO A 409 -8.83 -13.44 -18.05
C PRO A 409 -8.68 -14.95 -18.27
N GLU A 410 -7.91 -15.62 -17.43
CA GLU A 410 -7.62 -17.06 -17.57
C GLU A 410 -8.29 -17.93 -16.49
N GLN A 411 -8.91 -17.34 -15.48
CA GLN A 411 -9.39 -18.06 -14.30
C GLN A 411 -10.58 -17.37 -13.63
N ASN A 412 -11.65 -18.13 -13.41
CA ASN A 412 -12.79 -17.69 -12.62
C ASN A 412 -12.94 -18.57 -11.41
N PHE A 413 -13.04 -17.95 -10.22
CA PHE A 413 -13.28 -18.64 -8.98
C PHE A 413 -14.54 -18.15 -8.29
N PHE A 414 -15.20 -19.07 -7.68
CA PHE A 414 -16.33 -18.81 -6.82
C PHE A 414 -16.13 -19.47 -5.46
N MET A 415 -16.35 -18.71 -4.40
CA MET A 415 -16.38 -19.21 -3.03
C MET A 415 -17.69 -18.80 -2.39
N ASP A 416 -18.34 -19.75 -1.76
CA ASP A 416 -19.49 -19.54 -0.90
C ASP A 416 -19.12 -19.86 0.55
N ASN A 417 -19.75 -19.17 1.46
CA ASN A 417 -19.82 -19.51 2.86
C ASN A 417 -18.48 -19.63 3.60
N LEU A 418 -17.73 -18.50 3.68
CA LEU A 418 -16.63 -18.38 4.65
C LEU A 418 -17.13 -17.73 5.93
N ARG A 419 -17.06 -18.45 7.03
CA ARG A 419 -17.37 -17.97 8.36
C ARG A 419 -16.12 -17.94 9.22
N ILE A 420 -15.82 -16.79 9.81
CA ILE A 420 -14.76 -16.58 10.79
C ILE A 420 -15.43 -16.11 12.07
N SER A 421 -15.32 -16.89 13.12
CA SER A 421 -15.90 -16.57 14.44
C SER A 421 -14.78 -16.57 15.47
N ALA A 422 -14.66 -15.49 16.20
CA ALA A 422 -13.72 -15.37 17.30
C ALA A 422 -14.49 -15.09 18.59
N THR A 423 -14.23 -15.88 19.63
CA THR A 423 -14.83 -15.70 20.97
C THR A 423 -13.71 -15.59 21.99
N GLN A 424 -13.93 -14.72 22.96
CA GLN A 424 -13.04 -14.58 24.11
C GLN A 424 -13.88 -14.83 25.37
N SER A 425 -13.65 -15.95 26.03
CA SER A 425 -14.45 -16.34 27.21
C SER A 425 -13.95 -15.74 28.52
N ASP A 426 -12.65 -15.43 28.62
CA ASP A 426 -11.98 -14.73 29.72
C ASP A 426 -10.73 -14.05 29.19
N GLU A 427 -10.04 -13.24 29.99
CA GLU A 427 -8.87 -12.47 29.55
C GLU A 427 -7.72 -13.29 28.89
N ARG A 428 -7.82 -14.65 28.90
CA ARG A 428 -6.74 -15.55 28.43
C ARG A 428 -7.20 -16.74 27.57
N GLN A 429 -8.46 -16.88 27.24
CA GLN A 429 -8.92 -17.99 26.39
C GLN A 429 -9.65 -17.49 25.15
N LYS A 430 -8.91 -17.38 24.08
CA LYS A 430 -9.44 -17.02 22.77
C LYS A 430 -9.69 -18.30 21.98
N ARG A 431 -10.79 -18.34 21.25
CA ARG A 431 -11.08 -19.38 20.26
C ARG A 431 -11.42 -18.73 18.94
N LEU A 432 -10.63 -19.02 17.92
CA LEU A 432 -10.91 -18.64 16.53
C LEU A 432 -11.38 -19.91 15.81
N THR A 433 -12.55 -19.81 15.20
CA THR A 433 -13.11 -20.86 14.36
C THR A 433 -13.22 -20.35 12.93
N ILE A 434 -12.71 -21.11 11.99
CA ILE A 434 -12.80 -20.82 10.55
C ILE A 434 -13.59 -21.98 9.91
N SER A 435 -14.56 -21.66 9.09
CA SER A 435 -15.36 -22.65 8.36
C SER A 435 -15.64 -22.17 6.94
N SER A 436 -15.13 -22.87 5.97
CA SER A 436 -15.36 -22.65 4.55
C SER A 436 -15.27 -23.95 3.77
N ASN A 437 -15.49 -23.91 2.47
CA ASN A 437 -15.27 -25.04 1.57
C ASN A 437 -13.79 -25.40 1.38
N PHE A 438 -12.83 -24.47 1.63
CA PHE A 438 -11.38 -24.69 1.50
C PHE A 438 -10.63 -24.86 2.82
N LEU A 439 -11.16 -24.36 3.95
CA LEU A 439 -10.53 -24.44 5.26
C LEU A 439 -11.56 -24.56 6.38
N ARG A 440 -11.39 -25.54 7.24
CA ARG A 440 -12.16 -25.66 8.50
C ARG A 440 -11.19 -25.89 9.63
N GLY A 441 -11.43 -25.28 10.77
CA GLY A 441 -10.62 -25.56 11.95
C GLY A 441 -10.74 -24.55 13.05
N THR A 442 -9.96 -24.80 14.10
CA THR A 442 -9.94 -24.02 15.31
C THR A 442 -8.52 -23.65 15.71
N ILE A 443 -8.37 -22.47 16.30
CA ILE A 443 -7.18 -22.03 17.02
C ILE A 443 -7.62 -21.58 18.39
N GLU A 444 -7.10 -22.21 19.44
CA GLU A 444 -7.53 -22.00 20.82
C GLU A 444 -6.35 -21.63 21.71
N GLY A 445 -6.46 -20.58 22.49
CA GLY A 445 -5.44 -20.05 23.39
C GLY A 445 -4.98 -18.64 23.04
N ASP A 446 -3.88 -18.21 23.64
CA ASP A 446 -3.28 -16.90 23.35
C ASP A 446 -2.44 -16.96 22.08
N TYR A 447 -2.85 -16.28 21.04
CA TYR A 447 -2.12 -16.20 19.77
C TYR A 447 -2.02 -14.78 19.28
N SER A 448 -0.93 -14.51 18.57
CA SER A 448 -0.74 -13.29 17.80
C SER A 448 0.05 -13.61 16.53
N TYR A 449 -0.61 -13.50 15.38
CA TYR A 449 0.04 -13.72 14.10
C TYR A 449 1.22 -12.77 13.86
N GLN A 450 1.18 -11.56 14.45
CA GLN A 450 2.26 -10.58 14.33
C GLN A 450 3.52 -10.99 15.09
N THR A 451 3.36 -11.63 16.25
CA THR A 451 4.48 -12.07 17.08
C THR A 451 4.91 -13.52 16.84
N LEU A 452 4.07 -14.32 16.17
CA LEU A 452 4.34 -15.75 15.92
C LEU A 452 5.68 -16.00 15.20
N PRO A 453 6.08 -15.23 14.15
CA PRO A 453 7.40 -15.42 13.54
C PRO A 453 8.56 -15.20 14.53
N ALA A 454 8.43 -14.18 15.39
CA ALA A 454 9.42 -13.92 16.45
C ALA A 454 9.47 -15.06 17.48
N SER A 455 8.32 -15.61 17.85
CA SER A 455 8.21 -16.77 18.75
C SER A 455 8.93 -17.99 18.19
N VAL A 456 8.67 -18.33 16.92
CA VAL A 456 9.35 -19.45 16.24
C VAL A 456 10.86 -19.24 16.24
N LEU A 457 11.33 -18.04 15.87
CA LEU A 457 12.76 -17.70 15.89
C LEU A 457 13.35 -17.77 17.31
N ASN A 458 12.60 -17.38 18.34
CA ASN A 458 13.04 -17.48 19.74
C ASN A 458 13.22 -18.94 20.18
N ILE A 459 12.31 -19.84 19.81
CA ILE A 459 12.47 -21.28 20.08
C ILE A 459 13.64 -21.85 19.29
N MET A 460 13.77 -21.53 18.01
CA MET A 460 14.87 -22.02 17.17
C MET A 460 16.23 -21.52 17.66
N ARG A 461 16.31 -20.30 18.17
CA ARG A 461 17.55 -19.73 18.75
C ARG A 461 18.12 -20.58 19.86
N ARG A 462 17.30 -21.27 20.64
CA ARG A 462 17.78 -22.18 21.69
C ARG A 462 18.69 -23.27 21.14
N TYR A 463 18.47 -23.69 19.90
CA TYR A 463 19.18 -24.81 19.28
C TYR A 463 20.31 -24.36 18.35
N ILE A 464 20.14 -23.18 17.72
CA ILE A 464 21.11 -22.64 16.74
C ILE A 464 21.32 -21.13 16.97
N PRO A 465 21.82 -20.74 18.17
CA PRO A 465 22.00 -19.31 18.52
C PRO A 465 23.01 -18.59 17.62
N ALA A 466 24.03 -19.25 17.09
CA ALA A 466 24.97 -18.67 16.17
C ALA A 466 24.29 -18.23 14.85
N LEU A 467 23.31 -18.99 14.37
CA LEU A 467 22.56 -18.66 13.15
C LEU A 467 21.50 -17.61 13.41
N ILE A 468 20.71 -17.76 14.48
CA ILE A 468 19.56 -16.90 14.80
C ILE A 468 19.93 -15.94 15.92
N GLN A 469 20.28 -14.71 15.56
CA GLN A 469 20.63 -13.66 16.50
C GLN A 469 19.38 -13.03 17.16
N PRO A 470 19.51 -12.50 18.40
CA PRO A 470 18.45 -11.71 19.00
C PRO A 470 18.15 -10.47 18.16
N ALA A 471 16.87 -10.14 18.04
CA ALA A 471 16.46 -8.88 17.39
C ALA A 471 17.02 -7.67 18.16
N ARG A 472 17.39 -6.59 17.47
CA ARG A 472 17.86 -5.34 18.09
C ARG A 472 16.87 -4.76 19.11
N LYS A 473 15.57 -4.94 18.84
CA LYS A 473 14.47 -4.62 19.76
C LYS A 473 13.72 -5.92 20.00
N PRO A 474 13.93 -6.62 21.13
CA PRO A 474 13.21 -7.86 21.44
C PRO A 474 11.72 -7.56 21.52
N GLN A 475 10.94 -8.25 20.72
CA GLN A 475 9.50 -8.20 20.80
C GLN A 475 9.05 -9.19 21.89
N LYS A 476 8.24 -8.71 22.84
CA LYS A 476 7.63 -9.60 23.84
C LYS A 476 6.66 -10.52 23.13
N THR A 477 6.83 -11.81 23.29
CA THR A 477 5.99 -12.85 22.70
C THR A 477 5.33 -13.66 23.81
N GLU A 478 4.04 -13.94 23.68
CA GLU A 478 3.26 -14.68 24.68
C GLU A 478 2.30 -15.68 24.00
N ASN A 479 2.73 -16.27 22.89
CA ASN A 479 1.92 -17.24 22.15
C ASN A 479 1.83 -18.56 22.93
N ASN A 480 0.60 -18.97 23.25
CA ASN A 480 0.30 -20.23 23.89
C ASN A 480 -1.05 -20.77 23.39
N PHE A 481 -1.04 -21.51 22.31
CA PHE A 481 -2.24 -21.97 21.63
C PHE A 481 -2.05 -23.36 21.05
N HIS A 482 -3.16 -24.01 20.76
CA HIS A 482 -3.22 -25.20 19.93
C HIS A 482 -4.12 -24.92 18.71
N PHE A 483 -3.91 -25.67 17.66
CA PHE A 483 -4.67 -25.54 16.43
C PHE A 483 -4.93 -26.90 15.79
N ASP A 484 -6.10 -26.98 15.14
CA ASP A 484 -6.50 -28.11 14.33
C ASP A 484 -7.19 -27.60 13.07
N LEU A 485 -6.52 -27.76 11.93
CA LEU A 485 -6.92 -27.21 10.65
C LEU A 485 -7.11 -28.32 9.63
N HIS A 486 -8.25 -28.34 8.99
CA HIS A 486 -8.62 -29.21 7.89
C HIS A 486 -8.65 -28.38 6.61
N ILE A 487 -7.67 -28.60 5.75
CA ILE A 487 -7.47 -27.85 4.51
C ILE A 487 -7.96 -28.70 3.36
N TYR A 488 -8.79 -28.15 2.50
CA TYR A 488 -9.34 -28.84 1.34
C TYR A 488 -8.71 -28.31 0.05
N ASP A 489 -9.46 -27.73 -0.84
CA ASP A 489 -8.92 -27.12 -2.04
C ASP A 489 -8.55 -25.65 -1.76
N THR A 490 -7.28 -25.31 -1.96
CA THR A 490 -6.80 -23.93 -1.76
C THR A 490 -6.54 -23.19 -3.07
N GLU A 491 -7.08 -23.62 -4.19
CA GLU A 491 -6.84 -23.00 -5.49
C GLU A 491 -7.23 -21.53 -5.49
N ILE A 492 -8.38 -21.21 -4.91
CA ILE A 492 -8.85 -19.82 -4.75
C ILE A 492 -7.87 -18.98 -3.94
N LEU A 493 -7.37 -19.49 -2.82
CA LEU A 493 -6.41 -18.78 -1.98
C LEU A 493 -5.08 -18.58 -2.71
N SER A 494 -4.59 -19.62 -3.40
CA SER A 494 -3.34 -19.55 -4.17
C SER A 494 -3.40 -18.48 -5.23
N THR A 495 -4.53 -18.36 -5.90
CA THR A 495 -4.73 -17.40 -7.00
C THR A 495 -4.97 -15.98 -6.47
N VAL A 496 -5.89 -15.82 -5.52
CA VAL A 496 -6.21 -14.50 -4.95
C VAL A 496 -5.00 -13.90 -4.21
N PHE A 497 -4.26 -14.70 -3.45
CA PHE A 497 -3.08 -14.22 -2.72
C PHE A 497 -1.76 -14.39 -3.49
N GLN A 498 -1.80 -14.94 -4.71
CA GLN A 498 -0.61 -15.20 -5.55
C GLN A 498 0.43 -16.05 -4.84
N ILE A 499 0.00 -17.07 -4.09
CA ILE A 499 0.87 -18.00 -3.37
C ILE A 499 1.11 -19.22 -4.27
N PRO A 500 2.38 -19.62 -4.55
CA PRO A 500 2.66 -20.74 -5.45
C PRO A 500 2.42 -22.12 -4.81
N LEU A 501 1.59 -22.21 -3.77
CA LEU A 501 1.24 -23.44 -3.04
C LEU A 501 -0.26 -23.71 -3.20
N LYS A 502 -0.60 -24.87 -3.75
CA LYS A 502 -1.99 -25.37 -3.88
C LYS A 502 -2.12 -26.71 -3.17
N VAL A 503 -3.20 -26.85 -2.41
CA VAL A 503 -3.64 -28.12 -1.81
C VAL A 503 -4.91 -28.56 -2.55
N TYR A 504 -4.99 -29.83 -2.96
CA TYR A 504 -6.08 -30.32 -3.82
C TYR A 504 -7.05 -31.26 -3.12
N THR A 505 -6.67 -31.78 -1.97
CA THR A 505 -7.45 -32.78 -1.25
C THR A 505 -7.44 -32.50 0.23
N HIS A 506 -8.37 -33.11 0.97
CA HIS A 506 -8.44 -32.98 2.42
C HIS A 506 -7.07 -33.27 3.07
N SER A 507 -6.50 -32.23 3.61
CA SER A 507 -5.21 -32.22 4.32
C SER A 507 -5.44 -31.78 5.73
N THR A 508 -4.59 -32.19 6.65
CA THR A 508 -4.69 -31.81 8.06
C THR A 508 -3.40 -31.14 8.51
N LEU A 509 -3.54 -30.09 9.31
CA LEU A 509 -2.43 -29.41 9.97
C LEU A 509 -2.84 -29.12 11.41
N LYS A 510 -2.19 -29.80 12.35
CA LYS A 510 -2.48 -29.67 13.78
C LYS A 510 -1.22 -29.49 14.61
N GLY A 511 -1.40 -28.93 15.77
CA GLY A 511 -0.25 -28.75 16.66
C GLY A 511 -0.52 -27.81 17.82
N TYR A 512 0.56 -27.50 18.50
CA TYR A 512 0.57 -26.53 19.58
C TYR A 512 1.82 -25.69 19.56
N PHE A 513 1.71 -24.52 20.16
CA PHE A 513 2.78 -23.59 20.36
C PHE A 513 2.73 -23.02 21.77
N ASN A 514 3.85 -23.01 22.50
CA ASN A 514 3.92 -22.47 23.85
C ASN A 514 5.24 -21.74 24.08
N ASP A 515 5.20 -20.39 24.04
CA ASP A 515 6.37 -19.54 24.25
C ASP A 515 7.00 -19.70 25.64
N LYS A 516 6.16 -19.79 26.67
CA LYS A 516 6.65 -19.90 28.06
C LYS A 516 7.39 -21.20 28.30
N ALA A 517 6.86 -22.29 27.78
CA ALA A 517 7.49 -23.61 27.89
C ALA A 517 8.59 -23.81 26.81
N GLN A 518 8.73 -22.88 25.87
CA GLN A 518 9.63 -23.02 24.71
C GLN A 518 9.38 -24.33 23.95
N ARG A 519 8.10 -24.62 23.68
CA ARG A 519 7.66 -25.87 23.06
C ARG A 519 6.81 -25.59 21.83
N LEU A 520 7.02 -26.38 20.81
CA LEU A 520 6.17 -26.41 19.63
C LEU A 520 6.06 -27.85 19.09
N ARG A 521 4.91 -28.11 18.48
CA ARG A 521 4.70 -29.31 17.66
C ARG A 521 3.74 -28.93 16.52
N VAL A 522 4.14 -29.27 15.32
CA VAL A 522 3.35 -29.10 14.10
C VAL A 522 3.35 -30.42 13.35
N GLU A 523 2.18 -30.99 13.13
CA GLU A 523 1.96 -32.19 12.34
C GLU A 523 1.10 -31.83 11.13
N GLY A 524 1.55 -32.21 9.95
CA GLY A 524 0.83 -31.99 8.70
C GLY A 524 0.74 -33.27 7.87
N TYR A 525 -0.44 -33.50 7.30
CA TYR A 525 -0.65 -34.55 6.32
C TYR A 525 -1.30 -33.95 5.07
N PHE A 526 -0.65 -34.09 3.93
CA PHE A 526 -1.02 -33.52 2.65
C PHE A 526 -1.05 -34.61 1.59
N PRO A 527 -2.22 -35.22 1.31
CA PRO A 527 -2.31 -36.30 0.31
C PRO A 527 -1.88 -35.86 -1.08
N ARG A 528 -2.20 -34.60 -1.46
CA ARG A 528 -1.80 -34.02 -2.74
C ARG A 528 -1.69 -32.49 -2.64
N LEU A 529 -0.53 -31.97 -3.00
CA LEU A 529 -0.27 -30.55 -3.10
C LEU A 529 0.61 -30.25 -4.32
N SER A 530 0.63 -29.00 -4.77
CA SER A 530 1.65 -28.52 -5.71
C SER A 530 2.34 -27.28 -5.18
N TYR A 531 3.62 -27.15 -5.54
CA TYR A 531 4.40 -25.95 -5.28
C TYR A 531 5.21 -25.58 -6.54
N GLY A 532 5.03 -24.35 -7.01
CA GLY A 532 5.70 -23.90 -8.24
C GLY A 532 5.38 -24.78 -9.46
N GLY A 533 4.15 -25.31 -9.59
CA GLY A 533 3.72 -26.18 -10.67
C GLY A 533 4.16 -27.64 -10.55
N LYS A 534 4.95 -28.02 -9.53
CA LYS A 534 5.36 -29.42 -9.27
C LYS A 534 4.41 -30.08 -8.29
N PHE A 535 3.93 -31.29 -8.60
CA PHE A 535 3.02 -32.05 -7.76
C PHE A 535 3.77 -32.94 -6.76
N PHE A 536 3.24 -33.00 -5.56
CA PHE A 536 3.71 -33.82 -4.46
C PHE A 536 2.54 -34.57 -3.83
N GLU A 537 2.74 -35.83 -3.54
CA GLU A 537 1.72 -36.72 -2.99
C GLU A 537 2.21 -37.32 -1.65
N SER A 538 1.25 -37.77 -0.85
CA SER A 538 1.53 -38.46 0.44
C SER A 538 2.46 -37.65 1.36
N GLY A 539 2.29 -36.31 1.35
CA GLY A 539 3.09 -35.41 2.16
C GLY A 539 2.84 -35.56 3.65
N VAL A 540 3.91 -35.74 4.43
CA VAL A 540 3.88 -35.77 5.90
C VAL A 540 4.93 -34.80 6.41
N VAL A 541 4.53 -33.92 7.31
CA VAL A 541 5.39 -32.92 7.96
C VAL A 541 5.26 -33.08 9.45
N LEU A 542 6.39 -33.20 10.17
CA LEU A 542 6.45 -33.15 11.61
C LEU A 542 7.59 -32.22 12.03
N CYS A 543 7.27 -31.20 12.79
CA CYS A 543 8.23 -30.30 13.42
C CYS A 543 7.92 -30.25 14.91
N GLU A 544 8.92 -30.61 15.74
CA GLU A 544 8.73 -30.64 17.19
C GLU A 544 10.05 -30.46 17.94
N ASN A 545 9.97 -30.15 19.22
CA ASN A 545 11.12 -30.08 20.11
C ASN A 545 10.87 -30.82 21.43
N PRO A 546 10.83 -32.17 21.41
CA PRO A 546 10.41 -32.98 22.57
C PRO A 546 11.40 -32.93 23.76
N GLY A 547 12.63 -32.51 23.57
CA GLY A 547 13.65 -32.43 24.62
C GLY A 547 14.63 -31.27 24.38
N GLU A 548 15.91 -31.60 24.43
CA GLU A 548 16.98 -30.61 24.19
C GLU A 548 17.35 -30.41 22.73
N GLN A 549 16.60 -31.00 21.81
CA GLN A 549 16.82 -30.87 20.38
C GLN A 549 15.52 -30.52 19.66
N PHE A 550 15.64 -29.74 18.56
CA PHE A 550 14.58 -29.52 17.60
C PHE A 550 14.66 -30.60 16.51
N GLN A 551 13.52 -31.15 16.11
CA GLN A 551 13.41 -32.17 15.06
C GLN A 551 12.43 -31.69 13.97
N ALA A 552 12.81 -31.88 12.72
CA ALA A 552 11.93 -31.72 11.57
C ALA A 552 12.01 -32.98 10.69
N LYS A 553 10.84 -33.49 10.30
CA LYS A 553 10.71 -34.61 9.38
C LYS A 553 9.71 -34.25 8.29
N VAL A 554 10.14 -34.42 7.06
CA VAL A 554 9.30 -34.17 5.88
C VAL A 554 9.41 -35.39 4.97
N ARG A 555 8.28 -35.91 4.52
CA ARG A 555 8.20 -36.96 3.50
C ARG A 555 7.19 -36.60 2.46
N PHE A 556 7.46 -36.90 1.20
CA PHE A 556 6.52 -36.78 0.10
C PHE A 556 6.93 -37.68 -1.08
N THR A 557 6.00 -37.90 -1.98
CA THR A 557 6.20 -38.61 -3.24
C THR A 557 6.02 -37.62 -4.38
N ASN A 558 6.97 -37.55 -5.30
CA ASN A 558 6.83 -36.80 -6.55
C ASN A 558 6.58 -37.79 -7.69
N ARG A 559 5.46 -37.67 -8.41
CA ARG A 559 5.15 -38.47 -9.59
C ARG A 559 5.61 -37.75 -10.84
N LYS A 560 6.44 -38.44 -11.62
CA LYS A 560 6.81 -38.05 -12.98
C LYS A 560 6.21 -39.07 -13.96
N THR A 561 6.22 -38.77 -15.24
CA THR A 561 5.85 -39.69 -16.31
C THR A 561 6.67 -40.99 -16.30
N THR A 562 7.90 -40.92 -15.79
CA THR A 562 8.85 -42.03 -15.70
C THR A 562 8.78 -42.85 -14.40
N GLY A 563 7.87 -42.52 -13.49
CA GLY A 563 7.70 -43.19 -12.21
C GLY A 563 7.60 -42.27 -10.99
N ALA A 564 7.37 -42.83 -9.82
CA ALA A 564 7.27 -42.08 -8.57
C ALA A 564 8.63 -42.01 -7.87
N VAL A 565 8.96 -40.85 -7.31
CA VAL A 565 10.16 -40.64 -6.50
C VAL A 565 9.73 -40.27 -5.08
N ASN A 566 10.07 -41.12 -4.12
CA ASN A 566 9.85 -40.86 -2.69
C ASN A 566 11.01 -40.04 -2.14
N VAL A 567 10.71 -39.00 -1.37
CA VAL A 567 11.69 -38.10 -0.75
C VAL A 567 11.40 -38.00 0.75
N ALA A 568 12.45 -38.11 1.57
CA ALA A 568 12.37 -37.92 3.00
C ALA A 568 13.55 -37.08 3.49
N LEU A 569 13.24 -36.04 4.28
CA LEU A 569 14.20 -35.18 4.94
C LEU A 569 13.99 -35.27 6.44
N GLU A 570 15.05 -35.59 7.17
CA GLU A 570 15.10 -35.51 8.63
C GLU A 570 16.18 -34.50 9.03
N ALA A 571 15.83 -33.56 9.92
CA ALA A 571 16.79 -32.62 10.48
C ALA A 571 16.68 -32.61 12.00
N LYS A 572 17.81 -32.60 12.70
CA LYS A 572 17.89 -32.46 14.15
C LYS A 572 18.88 -31.37 14.51
N ALA A 573 18.38 -30.34 15.24
CA ALA A 573 19.18 -29.20 15.63
C ALA A 573 19.46 -29.20 17.14
N LYS A 574 20.72 -29.02 17.50
CA LYS A 574 21.20 -28.88 18.89
C LYS A 574 22.59 -28.23 18.89
N ASP A 575 22.86 -27.32 19.82
CA ASP A 575 24.18 -26.74 20.10
C ASP A 575 24.89 -26.21 18.84
N ASP A 576 24.20 -25.32 18.10
CA ASP A 576 24.66 -24.74 16.82
C ASP A 576 25.00 -25.79 15.73
N ARG A 577 24.45 -26.99 15.84
CA ARG A 577 24.62 -28.05 14.85
C ARG A 577 23.27 -28.53 14.33
N ILE A 578 23.21 -28.80 13.05
CA ILE A 578 22.07 -29.49 12.42
C ILE A 578 22.59 -30.78 11.77
N GLN A 579 22.10 -31.89 12.25
CA GLN A 579 22.26 -33.17 11.56
C GLN A 579 21.13 -33.32 10.56
N THR A 580 21.45 -33.44 9.30
CA THR A 580 20.49 -33.61 8.20
C THR A 580 20.68 -34.97 7.55
N ILE A 581 19.57 -35.66 7.30
CA ILE A 581 19.51 -36.91 6.53
C ILE A 581 18.47 -36.70 5.42
N PHE A 582 18.93 -36.77 4.19
CA PHE A 582 18.11 -36.68 2.99
C PHE A 582 18.09 -38.00 2.26
N ASN A 583 16.91 -38.62 2.15
CA ASN A 583 16.73 -39.90 1.47
C ASN A 583 15.81 -39.67 0.25
N TRP A 584 16.13 -40.33 -0.84
CA TRP A 584 15.24 -40.42 -2.00
C TRP A 584 15.34 -41.80 -2.65
N GLY A 585 14.27 -42.14 -3.38
CA GLY A 585 14.26 -43.40 -4.15
C GLY A 585 13.07 -43.43 -5.10
N ASN A 586 13.29 -43.97 -6.27
CA ASN A 586 12.24 -44.22 -7.26
C ASN A 586 11.71 -45.65 -7.16
N SER A 587 10.56 -45.91 -7.77
CA SER A 587 9.93 -47.23 -7.91
C SER A 587 9.85 -47.72 -9.36
N SER A 588 10.70 -47.19 -10.24
CA SER A 588 10.75 -47.56 -11.66
C SER A 588 11.71 -48.74 -11.89
N ALA A 589 11.71 -49.28 -13.13
CA ALA A 589 12.56 -50.42 -13.50
C ALA A 589 14.04 -50.12 -13.38
N VAL A 590 14.47 -48.88 -13.49
CA VAL A 590 15.84 -48.40 -13.27
C VAL A 590 15.92 -47.69 -11.93
N THR A 591 16.85 -48.04 -11.08
CA THR A 591 16.95 -47.56 -9.73
C THR A 591 17.73 -46.23 -9.64
N TYR A 592 17.09 -45.24 -9.09
CA TYR A 592 17.69 -44.00 -8.61
C TYR A 592 17.32 -43.81 -7.16
N SER A 593 18.30 -44.00 -6.27
CA SER A 593 18.06 -43.87 -4.83
C SER A 593 19.29 -43.40 -4.12
N GLY A 594 19.14 -42.83 -2.93
CA GLY A 594 20.28 -42.42 -2.15
C GLY A 594 19.90 -41.90 -0.78
N LYS A 595 20.95 -41.81 0.03
CA LYS A 595 20.91 -41.18 1.33
C LYS A 595 22.09 -40.22 1.42
N ILE A 596 21.85 -38.94 1.70
CA ILE A 596 22.91 -37.98 2.03
C ILE A 596 22.76 -37.63 3.50
N ALA A 597 23.83 -37.84 4.27
CA ALA A 597 23.90 -37.40 5.65
C ALA A 597 24.95 -36.30 5.78
N ALA A 598 24.58 -35.23 6.46
CA ALA A 598 25.46 -34.10 6.69
C ALA A 598 25.33 -33.55 8.11
N LEU A 599 26.43 -33.09 8.67
CA LEU A 599 26.46 -32.33 9.92
C LEU A 599 26.85 -30.89 9.60
N THR A 600 25.88 -29.98 9.76
CA THR A 600 26.11 -28.56 9.60
C THR A 600 26.38 -27.93 10.95
N GLN A 601 27.44 -27.14 11.06
CA GLN A 601 27.81 -26.41 12.27
C GLN A 601 27.83 -24.91 11.95
N PHE A 602 27.23 -24.12 12.82
CA PHE A 602 27.24 -22.66 12.74
C PHE A 602 28.22 -22.11 13.77
N VAL A 603 29.13 -21.28 13.36
CA VAL A 603 30.12 -20.62 14.20
C VAL A 603 30.07 -19.13 13.93
N ARG A 604 29.98 -18.34 14.99
CA ARG A 604 30.06 -16.88 14.87
C ARG A 604 31.29 -16.43 15.65
N ASN A 605 32.20 -15.74 14.96
CA ASN A 605 33.35 -15.16 15.59
C ASN A 605 32.90 -14.01 16.47
N SER A 606 33.03 -14.14 17.80
CA SER A 606 32.94 -13.00 18.68
C SER A 606 34.19 -12.14 18.45
N SER A 607 34.02 -10.90 18.08
CA SER A 607 35.08 -9.89 18.14
C SER A 607 35.42 -9.60 19.61
N GLN A 608 36.18 -10.50 20.25
CA GLN A 608 36.84 -10.30 21.53
C GLN A 608 38.22 -10.96 21.50
N GLU A 609 39.16 -10.18 21.04
CA GLU A 609 40.53 -10.11 21.48
C GLU A 609 41.13 -8.85 20.83
N ALA A 610 40.72 -7.69 21.35
CA ALA A 610 41.53 -6.47 21.27
C ALA A 610 42.11 -6.31 22.67
N GLY A 611 43.35 -6.75 22.84
CA GLY A 611 44.14 -6.57 24.02
C GLY A 611 44.20 -5.10 24.43
N ASN A 612 44.30 -4.90 25.74
CA ASN A 612 44.67 -3.66 26.36
C ASN A 612 45.92 -3.03 25.71
N ASP A 613 45.70 -2.02 24.87
CA ASP A 613 46.70 -0.96 24.72
C ASP A 613 45.98 0.34 24.45
N LYS A 614 45.93 1.16 25.48
CA LYS A 614 45.49 2.55 25.43
C LYS A 614 46.57 3.38 24.73
N ILE A 615 46.32 3.78 23.48
CA ILE A 615 46.94 4.98 22.92
C ILE A 615 45.83 5.80 22.22
N HIS A 616 45.61 6.97 22.77
CA HIS A 616 44.73 8.00 22.23
C HIS A 616 45.26 8.53 20.89
N THR A 617 44.48 8.41 19.83
CA THR A 617 44.49 9.38 18.74
C THR A 617 43.06 9.55 18.22
N LYS A 618 42.56 10.76 18.40
CA LYS A 618 41.32 11.28 17.80
C LYS A 618 41.58 11.44 16.30
N SER A 619 40.94 10.62 15.45
CA SER A 619 40.43 11.01 14.12
C SER A 619 40.02 9.75 13.38
N SER A 620 38.75 9.51 13.28
CA SER A 620 37.96 9.08 12.08
C SER A 620 36.61 8.49 12.54
N ARG A 621 35.59 9.34 12.49
CA ARG A 621 34.21 8.91 12.46
C ARG A 621 34.00 8.22 11.12
N GLN A 622 34.05 6.89 11.10
CA GLN A 622 33.42 5.97 10.13
C GLN A 622 33.99 4.55 10.27
N ALA A 623 34.04 4.01 11.49
CA ALA A 623 34.11 2.56 11.65
C ALA A 623 32.65 2.06 11.62
N GLN A 624 32.17 1.67 10.45
CA GLN A 624 31.03 0.74 10.36
C GLN A 624 31.39 -0.48 11.23
N LYS A 625 30.65 -0.68 12.33
CA LYS A 625 30.71 -1.91 13.11
C LYS A 625 30.36 -3.07 12.17
N GLU A 626 31.37 -3.73 11.63
CA GLU A 626 31.18 -4.98 10.90
C GLU A 626 30.45 -5.96 11.81
N LYS A 627 29.31 -6.47 11.32
CA LYS A 627 28.59 -7.52 12.04
C LYS A 627 29.50 -8.75 12.08
N PRO A 628 29.64 -9.44 13.23
CA PRO A 628 30.43 -10.66 13.32
C PRO A 628 29.96 -11.65 12.26
N ALA A 629 30.87 -12.07 11.39
CA ALA A 629 30.56 -12.91 10.25
C ALA A 629 30.09 -14.31 10.73
N LEU A 630 29.05 -14.82 10.12
CA LEU A 630 28.57 -16.18 10.33
C LEU A 630 29.36 -17.14 9.43
N LYS A 631 30.05 -18.10 10.04
CA LYS A 631 30.70 -19.21 9.35
C LYS A 631 29.82 -20.45 9.47
N THR A 632 29.51 -21.07 8.34
CA THR A 632 28.75 -22.33 8.28
C THR A 632 29.64 -23.42 7.73
N ILE A 633 29.79 -24.51 8.48
CA ILE A 633 30.61 -25.67 8.13
C ILE A 633 29.69 -26.86 7.91
N VAL A 634 29.66 -27.40 6.71
CA VAL A 634 28.87 -28.57 6.33
C VAL A 634 29.82 -29.75 6.11
N ASN A 635 29.77 -30.74 6.99
CA ASN A 635 30.52 -32.00 6.86
C ASN A 635 29.59 -33.05 6.26
N VAL A 636 29.80 -33.39 5.00
CA VAL A 636 29.09 -34.45 4.30
C VAL A 636 29.70 -35.80 4.75
N GLN A 637 28.82 -36.70 5.17
CA GLN A 637 29.24 -38.03 5.62
C GLN A 637 29.34 -39.02 4.46
N GLU A 638 30.17 -40.04 4.59
CA GLU A 638 30.27 -41.12 3.64
C GLU A 638 28.91 -41.78 3.42
N THR A 639 28.54 -41.95 2.15
CA THR A 639 27.29 -42.62 1.82
C THR A 639 27.26 -43.13 0.39
N ASN A 640 26.39 -44.11 0.14
CA ASN A 640 26.18 -44.68 -1.17
C ASN A 640 24.91 -44.09 -1.82
N VAL A 641 24.98 -43.86 -3.11
CA VAL A 641 23.90 -43.37 -3.99
C VAL A 641 23.80 -44.33 -5.17
N ILE A 642 22.63 -44.73 -5.54
CA ILE A 642 22.37 -45.54 -6.73
C ILE A 642 21.87 -44.63 -7.84
N LEU A 643 22.62 -44.58 -8.94
CA LEU A 643 22.24 -43.84 -10.15
C LEU A 643 22.25 -44.85 -11.31
N ASN A 644 21.08 -45.03 -11.95
CA ASN A 644 20.92 -45.96 -13.06
C ASN A 644 21.49 -47.38 -12.71
N ASP A 645 20.95 -47.96 -11.61
CA ASP A 645 21.36 -49.25 -11.03
C ASP A 645 22.85 -49.38 -10.65
N THR A 646 23.61 -48.30 -10.74
CA THR A 646 25.04 -48.26 -10.43
C THR A 646 25.24 -47.60 -9.06
N VAL A 647 25.97 -48.28 -8.17
CA VAL A 647 26.29 -47.77 -6.83
C VAL A 647 27.47 -46.82 -6.90
N TRP A 648 27.21 -45.56 -6.56
CA TRP A 648 28.18 -44.50 -6.43
C TRP A 648 28.45 -44.21 -4.96
N LYS A 649 29.67 -43.81 -4.64
CA LYS A 649 30.08 -43.45 -3.28
C LYS A 649 30.32 -41.95 -3.18
N ILE A 650 29.66 -41.27 -2.25
CA ILE A 650 30.02 -39.93 -1.81
C ILE A 650 31.01 -40.11 -0.67
N HIS A 651 32.22 -39.58 -0.82
CA HIS A 651 33.25 -39.63 0.23
C HIS A 651 33.06 -38.47 1.21
N PRO A 652 33.59 -38.59 2.44
CA PRO A 652 33.57 -37.50 3.41
C PRO A 652 34.15 -36.22 2.81
N SER A 653 33.42 -35.13 2.92
CA SER A 653 33.83 -33.85 2.40
C SER A 653 33.34 -32.72 3.25
N GLN A 654 33.99 -31.57 3.15
CA GLN A 654 33.62 -30.38 3.92
C GLN A 654 33.35 -29.20 3.02
N ILE A 655 32.24 -28.49 3.27
CA ILE A 655 31.90 -27.24 2.61
C ILE A 655 31.84 -26.16 3.67
N VAL A 656 32.58 -25.07 3.49
CA VAL A 656 32.64 -23.95 4.41
C VAL A 656 32.11 -22.71 3.73
N VAL A 657 31.06 -22.12 4.30
CA VAL A 657 30.50 -20.82 3.86
C VAL A 657 30.93 -19.78 4.88
N ASP A 658 31.69 -18.79 4.45
CA ASP A 658 32.22 -17.73 5.30
C ASP A 658 32.35 -16.43 4.52
N SER A 659 31.79 -15.33 5.05
CA SER A 659 31.95 -13.97 4.53
C SER A 659 31.71 -13.86 3.01
N GLY A 660 30.67 -14.52 2.50
CA GLY A 660 30.31 -14.50 1.07
C GLY A 660 31.13 -15.43 0.20
N LYS A 661 32.01 -16.24 0.78
CA LYS A 661 32.79 -17.29 0.12
C LYS A 661 32.25 -18.68 0.43
N VAL A 662 32.23 -19.56 -0.53
CA VAL A 662 31.90 -20.98 -0.37
C VAL A 662 33.15 -21.78 -0.73
N HIS A 663 33.78 -22.35 0.28
CA HIS A 663 34.93 -23.20 0.09
C HIS A 663 34.52 -24.67 0.12
N VAL A 664 34.76 -25.41 -0.96
CA VAL A 664 34.52 -26.83 -1.10
C VAL A 664 35.85 -27.53 -0.92
N ASN A 665 35.96 -28.34 0.15
CA ASN A 665 37.15 -29.11 0.43
C ASN A 665 36.90 -30.55 0.00
N ASN A 666 37.47 -30.92 -1.11
CA ASN A 666 37.54 -32.27 -1.65
C ASN A 666 36.20 -33.02 -1.68
N PHE A 667 35.16 -32.43 -2.29
CA PHE A 667 33.96 -33.22 -2.59
C PHE A 667 34.31 -34.25 -3.64
N TYR A 668 34.21 -35.53 -3.27
CA TYR A 668 34.60 -36.64 -4.13
C TYR A 668 33.46 -37.67 -4.24
N PHE A 669 32.97 -37.85 -5.44
CA PHE A 669 31.88 -38.74 -5.80
C PHE A 669 32.40 -39.76 -6.82
N SER A 670 32.33 -41.06 -6.51
CA SER A 670 33.04 -42.06 -7.31
C SER A 670 32.32 -43.40 -7.44
N HIS A 671 32.60 -44.10 -8.52
CA HIS A 671 32.29 -45.49 -8.78
C HIS A 671 33.48 -46.16 -9.46
N LYS A 672 34.19 -47.02 -8.76
CA LYS A 672 35.47 -47.59 -9.25
C LYS A 672 36.43 -46.45 -9.68
N GLU A 673 36.89 -46.44 -10.93
CA GLU A 673 37.76 -45.42 -11.48
C GLU A 673 37.04 -44.16 -11.90
N ARG A 674 35.70 -44.20 -12.07
CA ARG A 674 34.87 -43.07 -12.47
C ARG A 674 34.69 -42.14 -11.31
N HIS A 675 34.85 -40.82 -11.53
CA HIS A 675 34.67 -39.89 -10.45
C HIS A 675 34.35 -38.45 -10.91
N LEU A 676 33.65 -37.71 -10.05
CA LEU A 676 33.51 -36.27 -10.04
C LEU A 676 34.18 -35.76 -8.75
N GLN A 677 35.20 -34.92 -8.91
CA GLN A 677 35.86 -34.23 -7.83
C GLN A 677 35.63 -32.74 -7.94
N ILE A 678 35.27 -32.09 -6.83
CA ILE A 678 35.09 -30.63 -6.75
C ILE A 678 35.95 -30.12 -5.61
N ASN A 679 36.81 -29.13 -5.91
CA ASN A 679 37.66 -28.51 -4.90
C ASN A 679 37.88 -27.04 -5.20
N GLY A 680 37.95 -26.17 -4.17
CA GLY A 680 38.26 -24.75 -4.35
C GLY A 680 37.23 -23.82 -3.73
N THR A 681 37.25 -22.56 -4.17
CA THR A 681 36.44 -21.50 -3.55
C THR A 681 35.59 -20.77 -4.58
N VAL A 682 34.32 -20.67 -4.30
CA VAL A 682 33.33 -19.85 -5.03
C VAL A 682 33.18 -18.52 -4.30
N SER A 683 33.47 -17.41 -4.97
CA SER A 683 33.34 -16.06 -4.43
C SER A 683 33.13 -15.00 -5.52
N GLU A 684 33.09 -13.75 -5.11
CA GLU A 684 33.13 -12.59 -6.03
C GLU A 684 34.55 -12.28 -6.54
N GLN A 685 35.57 -12.86 -5.92
CA GLN A 685 36.97 -12.53 -6.21
C GLN A 685 37.52 -13.35 -7.36
N PRO A 686 38.19 -12.72 -8.34
CA PRO A 686 38.77 -13.44 -9.51
C PRO A 686 39.82 -14.46 -9.15
N GLN A 687 40.53 -14.30 -8.04
CA GLN A 687 41.58 -15.24 -7.60
C GLN A 687 41.02 -16.51 -6.95
N ASP A 688 39.75 -16.46 -6.49
CA ASP A 688 39.11 -17.63 -5.87
C ASP A 688 38.58 -18.55 -7.00
N THR A 689 39.14 -19.71 -7.13
CA THR A 689 38.87 -20.68 -8.21
C THR A 689 38.24 -21.95 -7.61
N VAL A 690 37.20 -22.46 -8.23
CA VAL A 690 36.69 -23.79 -8.06
C VAL A 690 37.09 -24.63 -9.27
N ARG A 691 37.57 -25.85 -8.98
CA ARG A 691 37.99 -26.80 -9.98
C ARG A 691 37.10 -28.06 -9.88
N LEU A 692 36.65 -28.51 -11.02
CA LEU A 692 35.96 -29.77 -11.21
C LEU A 692 36.86 -30.69 -12.04
N ASN A 693 36.95 -31.93 -11.67
CA ASN A 693 37.60 -32.97 -12.43
C ASN A 693 36.63 -34.13 -12.63
N LEU A 694 36.36 -34.43 -13.87
CA LEU A 694 35.49 -35.52 -14.28
C LEU A 694 36.31 -36.65 -14.89
N LYS A 695 36.01 -37.90 -14.51
CA LYS A 695 36.53 -39.10 -15.17
C LYS A 695 35.38 -40.04 -15.47
N GLU A 696 35.05 -40.17 -16.77
CA GLU A 696 33.97 -41.06 -17.26
C GLU A 696 32.61 -40.87 -16.56
N ILE A 697 32.21 -39.60 -16.35
CA ILE A 697 30.93 -39.27 -15.78
C ILE A 697 29.85 -39.23 -16.87
N ASN A 698 28.80 -40.03 -16.67
CA ASN A 698 27.66 -40.02 -17.59
C ASN A 698 26.93 -38.71 -17.51
N ILE A 699 26.98 -37.93 -18.59
CA ILE A 699 26.31 -36.60 -18.69
C ILE A 699 24.80 -36.70 -18.65
N GLY A 700 24.20 -37.84 -19.01
CA GLY A 700 22.77 -38.09 -18.94
C GLY A 700 22.19 -37.86 -17.55
N TYR A 701 22.95 -38.14 -16.48
CA TYR A 701 22.51 -37.87 -15.10
C TYR A 701 22.18 -36.42 -14.85
N VAL A 702 22.92 -35.47 -15.47
CA VAL A 702 22.68 -34.05 -15.33
C VAL A 702 21.39 -33.65 -16.03
N PHE A 703 21.17 -34.16 -17.25
CA PHE A 703 19.98 -33.83 -18.05
C PHE A 703 18.72 -34.48 -17.48
N ASP A 704 18.81 -35.69 -16.97
CA ASP A 704 17.70 -36.38 -16.30
C ASP A 704 17.25 -35.68 -15.01
N ILE A 705 18.21 -35.25 -14.20
CA ILE A 705 17.91 -34.51 -12.93
C ILE A 705 17.34 -33.12 -13.23
N ALA A 706 17.93 -32.41 -14.19
CA ALA A 706 17.54 -31.02 -14.49
C ALA A 706 16.23 -30.92 -15.31
N ASP A 707 15.72 -32.02 -15.86
CA ASP A 707 14.46 -32.07 -16.68
C ASP A 707 14.46 -31.04 -17.80
N LEU A 708 15.53 -31.01 -18.58
CA LEU A 708 15.75 -29.97 -19.62
C LEU A 708 15.02 -30.23 -20.93
N GLY A 709 14.32 -31.37 -21.08
CA GLY A 709 13.55 -31.73 -22.28
C GLY A 709 14.43 -32.26 -23.42
N VAL A 710 15.72 -32.47 -23.18
CA VAL A 710 16.70 -33.11 -24.09
C VAL A 710 17.47 -34.16 -23.35
N ASN A 711 17.73 -35.28 -23.99
CA ASN A 711 18.44 -36.41 -23.37
C ASN A 711 19.80 -36.65 -24.07
N PHE A 712 20.83 -35.95 -23.55
CA PHE A 712 22.20 -36.22 -23.97
C PHE A 712 22.77 -37.39 -23.18
N LYS A 713 23.57 -38.21 -23.83
CA LYS A 713 24.26 -39.38 -23.28
C LYS A 713 25.74 -39.29 -23.60
N GLY A 714 26.57 -39.97 -22.85
CA GLY A 714 27.99 -40.05 -23.02
C GLY A 714 28.74 -39.93 -21.70
N GLU A 715 30.03 -40.33 -21.74
CA GLU A 715 30.91 -40.33 -20.58
C GLU A 715 31.95 -39.20 -20.72
N ALA A 716 31.78 -38.17 -19.86
CA ALA A 716 32.64 -36.99 -19.87
C ALA A 716 33.91 -37.23 -19.01
N THR A 717 35.04 -36.86 -19.56
CA THR A 717 36.33 -36.83 -18.87
C THR A 717 37.02 -35.52 -19.16
N GLY A 718 37.55 -34.85 -18.13
CA GLY A 718 38.32 -33.61 -18.27
C GLY A 718 38.13 -32.64 -17.12
N PRO A 719 38.90 -31.56 -17.11
CA PRO A 719 38.80 -30.50 -16.12
C PRO A 719 37.83 -29.42 -16.52
N ALA A 720 37.23 -28.78 -15.48
CA ALA A 720 36.53 -27.51 -15.62
C ALA A 720 36.95 -26.58 -14.49
N TYR A 721 37.05 -25.31 -14.80
CA TYR A 721 37.46 -24.25 -13.89
C TYR A 721 36.47 -23.10 -13.90
N ALA A 722 36.24 -22.53 -12.71
CA ALA A 722 35.48 -21.31 -12.65
C ALA A 722 36.00 -20.40 -11.52
N SER A 723 36.07 -19.10 -11.77
CA SER A 723 36.46 -18.10 -10.79
C SER A 723 35.55 -16.88 -10.85
N GLY A 724 35.53 -16.07 -9.77
CA GLY A 724 34.71 -14.86 -9.69
C GLY A 724 33.21 -15.11 -9.90
N ILE A 725 32.73 -16.32 -9.63
CA ILE A 725 31.41 -16.85 -10.06
C ILE A 725 30.24 -15.96 -9.64
N LEU A 726 30.33 -15.32 -8.47
CA LEU A 726 29.21 -14.54 -7.91
C LEU A 726 29.08 -13.13 -8.50
N LYS A 727 30.11 -12.62 -9.22
CA LYS A 727 30.08 -11.23 -9.73
C LYS A 727 30.50 -11.11 -11.19
N LYS A 728 31.69 -11.61 -11.50
CA LYS A 728 32.24 -11.63 -12.84
C LYS A 728 32.80 -13.03 -13.14
N PRO A 729 31.93 -13.98 -13.51
CA PRO A 729 32.38 -15.35 -13.74
C PRO A 729 33.40 -15.42 -14.89
N VAL A 730 34.45 -16.20 -14.65
CA VAL A 730 35.34 -16.69 -15.68
C VAL A 730 35.27 -18.20 -15.60
N MET A 731 34.93 -18.84 -16.70
CA MET A 731 34.82 -20.31 -16.77
C MET A 731 35.57 -20.82 -17.96
N SER A 732 36.22 -21.95 -17.80
CA SER A 732 36.88 -22.66 -18.88
C SER A 732 36.78 -24.16 -18.65
N THR A 733 36.58 -24.91 -19.70
CA THR A 733 36.55 -26.38 -19.65
C THR A 733 37.06 -26.99 -20.92
N ASP A 734 37.77 -28.11 -20.79
CA ASP A 734 38.20 -28.98 -21.86
C ASP A 734 37.76 -30.41 -21.54
N LEU A 735 36.69 -30.85 -22.20
CA LEU A 735 36.08 -32.14 -21.96
C LEU A 735 36.18 -33.04 -23.17
N PHE A 736 36.55 -34.30 -22.92
CA PHE A 736 36.37 -35.38 -23.87
C PHE A 736 35.11 -36.17 -23.46
N ILE A 737 34.15 -36.29 -24.38
CA ILE A 737 32.93 -37.06 -24.14
C ILE A 737 32.97 -38.28 -25.07
N ARG A 738 33.12 -39.47 -24.48
CA ARG A 738 33.04 -40.74 -25.18
C ARG A 738 31.59 -41.09 -25.45
N ASN A 739 31.28 -41.59 -26.63
CA ASN A 739 29.94 -42.02 -27.05
C ASN A 739 28.88 -40.95 -26.84
N LEU A 740 29.16 -39.71 -27.23
CA LEU A 740 28.16 -38.65 -27.22
C LEU A 740 26.97 -39.06 -28.04
N GLY A 741 25.80 -39.04 -27.44
CA GLY A 741 24.52 -39.35 -28.06
C GLY A 741 23.47 -38.31 -27.69
N LEU A 742 22.49 -38.19 -28.54
CA LEU A 742 21.28 -37.39 -28.32
C LEU A 742 20.09 -38.31 -28.53
N ASN A 743 19.21 -38.41 -27.53
CA ASN A 743 18.08 -39.34 -27.53
C ASN A 743 18.56 -40.80 -27.83
N GLU A 744 18.11 -41.38 -28.99
CA GLU A 744 18.49 -42.74 -29.41
C GLU A 744 19.68 -42.77 -30.37
N GLY A 745 20.12 -41.60 -30.85
CA GLY A 745 21.18 -41.49 -31.86
C GLY A 745 22.56 -41.33 -31.24
N LEU A 746 23.52 -42.20 -31.63
CA LEU A 746 24.92 -42.00 -31.31
C LEU A 746 25.53 -41.03 -32.31
N LEU A 747 26.18 -39.95 -31.82
CA LEU A 747 26.82 -38.92 -32.60
C LEU A 747 28.33 -39.17 -32.76
N GLY A 748 28.97 -39.78 -31.77
CA GLY A 748 30.39 -40.12 -31.76
C GLY A 748 31.12 -39.65 -30.52
N ASP A 749 32.47 -39.53 -30.61
CA ASP A 749 33.29 -38.99 -29.53
C ASP A 749 33.50 -37.47 -29.73
N ALA A 750 33.33 -36.70 -28.69
CA ALA A 750 33.37 -35.23 -28.77
C ALA A 750 34.54 -34.67 -27.92
N ASN A 751 35.35 -33.78 -28.55
CA ASN A 751 36.21 -32.86 -27.81
C ASN A 751 35.49 -31.52 -27.71
N ILE A 752 35.28 -31.07 -26.47
CA ILE A 752 34.53 -29.86 -26.18
C ILE A 752 35.45 -28.90 -25.43
N HIS A 753 35.61 -27.71 -26.02
CA HIS A 753 36.16 -26.55 -25.35
C HIS A 753 35.05 -25.59 -25.01
N GLY A 754 35.05 -25.06 -23.78
CA GLY A 754 34.05 -24.08 -23.33
C GLY A 754 34.72 -22.93 -22.58
N GLU A 755 34.35 -21.70 -22.93
CA GLU A 755 34.90 -20.51 -22.31
C GLU A 755 33.79 -19.46 -22.09
N TRP A 756 33.83 -18.77 -20.94
CA TRP A 756 32.85 -17.75 -20.58
C TRP A 756 33.18 -16.40 -21.28
N HIS A 757 32.22 -15.87 -22.00
CA HIS A 757 32.30 -14.52 -22.61
C HIS A 757 31.43 -13.51 -21.87
N HIS A 758 32.05 -12.49 -21.30
CA HIS A 758 31.36 -11.48 -20.47
C HIS A 758 30.38 -10.61 -21.27
N ASP A 759 30.73 -10.28 -22.51
CA ASP A 759 29.97 -9.35 -23.35
C ASP A 759 28.57 -9.87 -23.64
N VAL A 760 28.47 -11.16 -23.91
CA VAL A 760 27.23 -11.85 -24.23
C VAL A 760 26.59 -12.54 -22.99
N LYS A 761 27.32 -12.60 -21.86
CA LYS A 761 26.94 -13.35 -20.64
C LYS A 761 26.61 -14.82 -20.95
N GLY A 762 27.42 -15.44 -21.73
CA GLY A 762 27.29 -16.80 -22.21
C GLY A 762 28.58 -17.57 -22.21
N ILE A 763 28.47 -18.90 -22.22
CA ILE A 763 29.59 -19.81 -22.41
C ILE A 763 29.70 -20.05 -23.90
N TYR A 764 30.81 -19.64 -24.52
CA TYR A 764 31.15 -20.05 -25.87
C TYR A 764 31.54 -21.52 -25.85
N LEU A 765 30.96 -22.32 -26.71
CA LEU A 765 31.22 -23.74 -26.91
C LEU A 765 31.86 -23.96 -28.26
N ASP A 766 32.92 -24.72 -28.31
CA ASP A 766 33.51 -25.33 -29.53
C ASP A 766 33.58 -26.84 -29.29
N ALA A 767 32.78 -27.59 -29.99
CA ALA A 767 32.69 -29.03 -29.87
C ALA A 767 32.94 -29.73 -31.23
N ARG A 768 33.97 -30.57 -31.28
CA ARG A 768 34.32 -31.36 -32.46
C ARG A 768 34.01 -32.82 -32.24
N ILE A 769 33.07 -33.33 -32.99
CA ILE A 769 32.56 -34.69 -32.88
C ILE A 769 33.19 -35.56 -33.97
N ARG A 770 33.70 -36.74 -33.55
CA ARG A 770 34.35 -37.74 -34.42
C ARG A 770 33.65 -39.08 -34.31
N GLU A 771 33.44 -39.71 -35.41
CA GLU A 771 32.98 -41.10 -35.49
C GLU A 771 34.11 -41.98 -36.05
N LYS A 772 34.60 -42.94 -35.29
CA LYS A 772 35.75 -43.82 -35.66
C LYS A 772 36.95 -42.98 -36.13
N ASP A 773 37.33 -41.94 -35.39
CA ASP A 773 38.43 -41.02 -35.62
C ASP A 773 38.28 -40.08 -36.85
N ILE A 774 37.15 -40.13 -37.56
CA ILE A 774 36.83 -39.23 -38.66
C ILE A 774 36.00 -38.07 -38.15
N ALA A 775 36.37 -36.86 -38.42
CA ALA A 775 35.55 -35.69 -38.06
C ALA A 775 34.21 -35.71 -38.80
N LYS A 776 33.10 -35.56 -38.03
CA LYS A 776 31.73 -35.66 -38.54
C LYS A 776 30.90 -34.42 -38.28
N SER A 777 31.14 -33.73 -37.19
CA SER A 777 30.40 -32.51 -36.89
C SER A 777 31.30 -31.54 -36.11
N HIS A 778 31.06 -30.27 -36.38
CA HIS A 778 31.56 -29.15 -35.58
C HIS A 778 30.38 -28.36 -35.07
N VAL A 779 30.29 -28.23 -33.71
CA VAL A 779 29.22 -27.48 -33.05
C VAL A 779 29.86 -26.34 -32.29
N TYR A 780 29.49 -25.11 -32.61
CA TYR A 780 30.03 -23.97 -31.95
C TYR A 780 28.98 -22.87 -31.76
N GLY A 781 29.18 -22.01 -30.73
CA GLY A 781 28.22 -20.98 -30.39
C GLY A 781 28.08 -20.76 -28.90
N TYR A 782 26.93 -20.35 -28.45
CA TYR A 782 26.74 -19.93 -27.07
C TYR A 782 25.70 -20.74 -26.31
N ILE A 783 26.02 -20.99 -25.03
CA ILE A 783 25.06 -21.47 -24.01
C ILE A 783 24.83 -20.32 -23.01
N TYR A 784 23.58 -19.96 -22.76
CA TYR A 784 23.23 -18.85 -21.89
C TYR A 784 22.58 -19.33 -20.60
N PRO A 785 23.33 -19.56 -19.51
CA PRO A 785 22.77 -20.08 -18.26
C PRO A 785 21.80 -19.15 -17.54
N ILE A 786 21.86 -17.85 -17.84
CA ILE A 786 21.18 -16.79 -17.07
C ILE A 786 20.14 -16.02 -17.90
N LYS A 787 20.11 -16.15 -19.23
CA LYS A 787 19.15 -15.43 -20.07
C LYS A 787 17.75 -16.07 -20.02
N PRO A 788 16.70 -15.33 -19.65
CA PRO A 788 15.34 -15.90 -19.59
C PRO A 788 14.73 -16.14 -20.99
N THR A 789 15.26 -15.51 -22.03
CA THR A 789 14.70 -15.54 -23.40
C THR A 789 15.34 -16.57 -24.31
N SER A 790 16.58 -17.00 -24.03
CA SER A 790 17.31 -17.99 -24.85
C SER A 790 18.25 -18.79 -23.95
N ALA A 791 18.31 -20.11 -24.14
CA ALA A 791 19.24 -21.00 -23.45
C ALA A 791 20.42 -21.41 -24.36
N LEU A 792 20.20 -21.59 -25.64
CA LEU A 792 21.17 -22.03 -26.64
C LEU A 792 21.14 -21.13 -27.86
N ASP A 793 22.29 -20.98 -28.50
CA ASP A 793 22.50 -20.36 -29.82
C ASP A 793 23.75 -21.03 -30.47
N LEU A 794 23.55 -22.15 -31.13
CA LEU A 794 24.60 -23.03 -31.62
C LEU A 794 24.53 -23.16 -33.14
N GLN A 795 25.68 -23.09 -33.79
CA GLN A 795 25.88 -23.45 -35.20
C GLN A 795 26.40 -24.87 -35.25
N ILE A 796 25.86 -25.67 -36.13
CA ILE A 796 26.21 -27.06 -36.36
C ILE A 796 26.60 -27.23 -37.81
N GLU A 797 27.85 -27.58 -38.03
CA GLU A 797 28.37 -28.02 -39.30
C GLU A 797 28.46 -29.56 -39.28
N ALA A 798 27.65 -30.21 -40.04
CA ALA A 798 27.55 -31.66 -40.07
C ALA A 798 28.20 -32.21 -41.37
N ASP A 799 28.96 -33.31 -41.22
CA ASP A 799 29.47 -34.10 -42.34
C ASP A 799 29.08 -35.56 -42.11
N SER A 800 28.06 -36.01 -42.84
CA SER A 800 27.57 -37.40 -42.77
C SER A 800 27.22 -37.83 -41.31
N THR A 801 26.62 -36.90 -40.53
CA THR A 801 26.25 -37.10 -39.15
C THR A 801 25.05 -38.01 -39.05
N ASN A 802 25.02 -38.94 -38.08
CA ASN A 802 23.93 -39.87 -37.88
C ASN A 802 22.68 -39.14 -37.36
N LEU A 803 21.55 -39.29 -38.07
CA LEU A 803 20.29 -38.61 -37.79
C LEU A 803 19.34 -39.42 -36.91
N LYS A 804 19.72 -40.56 -36.35
CA LYS A 804 18.84 -41.42 -35.57
C LYS A 804 18.23 -40.70 -34.35
N PHE A 805 18.86 -39.62 -33.84
CA PHE A 805 18.31 -38.81 -32.76
C PHE A 805 17.01 -38.08 -33.14
N ILE A 806 16.73 -37.87 -34.43
CA ILE A 806 15.51 -37.23 -34.95
C ILE A 806 14.32 -38.18 -34.81
N HIS A 807 14.56 -39.48 -34.78
CA HIS A 807 13.48 -40.50 -34.66
C HIS A 807 12.61 -40.23 -33.41
N HIS A 808 13.18 -39.79 -32.33
CA HIS A 808 12.44 -39.43 -31.12
C HIS A 808 11.30 -38.40 -31.38
N TYR A 809 11.49 -37.47 -32.30
CA TYR A 809 10.49 -36.45 -32.68
C TYR A 809 9.56 -36.91 -33.78
N MET A 810 9.86 -38.00 -34.42
CA MET A 810 9.08 -38.55 -35.55
C MET A 810 8.34 -39.84 -35.20
N GLN A 811 8.33 -40.30 -33.94
CA GLN A 811 7.70 -41.56 -33.52
C GLN A 811 6.20 -41.63 -33.84
N SER A 812 5.50 -40.49 -33.98
CA SER A 812 4.10 -40.44 -34.41
C SER A 812 3.90 -40.65 -35.92
N ILE A 813 4.97 -40.56 -36.72
CA ILE A 813 4.94 -40.61 -38.18
C ILE A 813 5.61 -41.90 -38.69
N THR A 814 6.65 -42.33 -38.05
CA THR A 814 7.43 -43.48 -38.48
C THR A 814 7.95 -44.30 -37.31
N PRO A 815 7.81 -45.65 -37.36
CA PRO A 815 8.38 -46.52 -36.36
C PRO A 815 9.92 -46.67 -36.52
N GLU A 816 10.46 -46.35 -37.69
CA GLU A 816 11.87 -46.51 -37.99
C GLU A 816 12.34 -45.39 -38.92
N PHE A 817 13.38 -44.68 -38.40
CA PHE A 817 14.06 -43.63 -39.14
C PHE A 817 15.60 -43.85 -39.03
N ASN A 818 16.24 -43.95 -40.14
CA ASN A 818 17.70 -44.08 -40.25
C ASN A 818 18.25 -43.15 -41.32
N GLY A 819 19.42 -42.59 -41.07
CA GLY A 819 20.02 -41.75 -42.10
C GLY A 819 21.23 -40.97 -41.58
N ARG A 820 21.84 -40.30 -42.56
CA ARG A 820 22.96 -39.36 -42.29
C ARG A 820 22.70 -38.06 -43.02
N ALA A 821 23.22 -36.97 -42.47
CA ALA A 821 23.13 -35.69 -43.12
C ALA A 821 24.45 -34.92 -43.06
N SER A 822 24.67 -34.11 -44.12
CA SER A 822 25.74 -33.14 -44.20
C SER A 822 25.15 -31.76 -44.49
N GLY A 823 25.65 -30.72 -43.85
CA GLY A 823 25.15 -29.35 -44.04
C GLY A 823 25.34 -28.48 -42.83
N HIS A 824 24.62 -27.37 -42.85
CA HIS A 824 24.68 -26.36 -41.80
C HIS A 824 23.32 -26.14 -41.15
N VAL A 825 23.30 -26.14 -39.82
CA VAL A 825 22.10 -26.00 -39.01
C VAL A 825 22.35 -25.03 -37.86
N HIS A 826 21.46 -24.05 -37.71
CA HIS A 826 21.39 -23.18 -36.54
C HIS A 826 20.40 -23.79 -35.52
N PHE A 827 20.88 -24.06 -34.31
CA PHE A 827 20.09 -24.65 -33.23
C PHE A 827 20.02 -23.69 -32.05
N TYR A 828 18.84 -23.18 -31.75
CA TYR A 828 18.67 -22.08 -30.80
C TYR A 828 17.34 -22.15 -30.02
N GLY A 829 17.21 -21.30 -28.96
CA GLY A 829 15.97 -21.18 -28.18
C GLY A 829 16.14 -21.57 -26.71
N LYS A 830 15.00 -21.78 -26.03
CA LYS A 830 14.95 -22.23 -24.62
C LYS A 830 15.04 -23.76 -24.56
N PHE A 831 15.59 -24.33 -23.53
CA PHE A 831 15.71 -25.80 -23.38
C PHE A 831 14.40 -26.57 -23.60
N LYS A 832 13.24 -26.03 -23.20
CA LYS A 832 11.93 -26.65 -23.41
C LYS A 832 11.22 -26.23 -24.71
N ALA A 833 11.84 -25.35 -25.51
CA ALA A 833 11.30 -24.84 -26.76
C ALA A 833 12.48 -24.52 -27.71
N LEU A 834 13.27 -25.54 -28.04
CA LEU A 834 14.39 -25.45 -28.96
C LEU A 834 13.90 -25.48 -30.41
N THR A 835 14.53 -24.70 -31.25
CA THR A 835 14.24 -24.52 -32.67
C THR A 835 15.47 -24.76 -33.50
N MET A 836 15.25 -25.27 -34.73
CA MET A 836 16.34 -25.47 -35.71
C MET A 836 15.96 -24.82 -37.04
N GLU A 837 16.95 -24.30 -37.71
CA GLU A 837 16.83 -23.83 -39.11
C GLU A 837 18.12 -24.08 -39.85
N GLY A 838 18.02 -24.34 -41.14
CA GLY A 838 19.23 -24.63 -41.97
C GLY A 838 18.93 -25.44 -43.22
N ARG A 839 20.04 -25.84 -43.85
CA ARG A 839 19.95 -26.70 -45.04
C ARG A 839 20.91 -27.87 -44.89
N VAL A 840 20.40 -29.07 -45.11
CA VAL A 840 21.20 -30.29 -45.04
C VAL A 840 20.95 -31.13 -46.30
N PHE A 841 21.97 -31.81 -46.73
CA PHE A 841 21.83 -32.92 -47.69
C PHE A 841 21.66 -34.19 -46.87
N GLY A 842 20.49 -34.80 -46.98
CA GLY A 842 20.14 -36.03 -46.23
C GLY A 842 20.28 -37.26 -47.16
N ASP A 843 20.88 -38.28 -46.60
CA ASP A 843 20.79 -39.67 -47.12
C ASP A 843 20.09 -40.51 -46.03
N ALA A 844 18.79 -40.58 -46.10
CA ALA A 844 17.94 -41.09 -45.03
C ALA A 844 16.84 -42.02 -45.54
N SER A 845 16.43 -42.95 -44.70
CA SER A 845 15.30 -43.83 -44.92
C SER A 845 14.31 -43.76 -43.78
N LEU A 846 13.02 -43.75 -44.10
CA LEU A 846 11.92 -43.81 -43.16
C LEU A 846 10.91 -44.85 -43.52
N LYS A 847 10.38 -45.61 -42.60
CA LYS A 847 9.29 -46.54 -42.80
C LYS A 847 7.96 -45.82 -42.54
N VAL A 848 7.05 -45.87 -43.51
CA VAL A 848 5.68 -45.32 -43.32
C VAL A 848 4.74 -46.47 -43.04
N ASP A 849 4.25 -46.61 -41.81
CA ASP A 849 3.45 -47.74 -41.36
C ASP A 849 2.16 -47.92 -42.16
N VAL A 850 1.47 -46.83 -42.47
CA VAL A 850 0.20 -46.86 -43.25
C VAL A 850 0.40 -47.51 -44.63
N LEU A 851 1.58 -47.32 -45.22
CA LEU A 851 1.94 -47.87 -46.52
C LEU A 851 2.77 -49.17 -46.45
N ASN A 852 3.14 -49.56 -45.22
CA ASN A 852 4.07 -50.68 -44.94
C ASN A 852 5.29 -50.68 -45.88
N THR A 853 5.81 -49.51 -46.23
CA THR A 853 6.86 -49.30 -47.18
C THR A 853 7.94 -48.39 -46.59
N THR A 854 9.21 -48.75 -46.87
CA THR A 854 10.35 -47.88 -46.50
C THR A 854 10.70 -47.03 -47.73
N PHE A 855 10.70 -45.72 -47.51
CA PHE A 855 11.16 -44.74 -48.49
C PHE A 855 12.56 -44.28 -48.16
N SER A 856 13.39 -44.12 -49.18
CA SER A 856 14.69 -43.52 -49.09
C SER A 856 14.70 -42.17 -49.79
N LEU A 857 15.43 -41.22 -49.19
CA LEU A 857 15.68 -39.90 -49.70
C LEU A 857 17.20 -39.63 -49.79
N LYS A 858 17.65 -39.15 -50.96
CA LYS A 858 19.03 -38.67 -51.07
C LYS A 858 19.01 -37.30 -51.75
N ASP A 859 18.80 -36.27 -50.99
CA ASP A 859 18.58 -34.90 -51.52
C ASP A 859 18.71 -33.85 -50.45
N SER A 860 18.65 -32.55 -50.83
CA SER A 860 18.69 -31.41 -49.97
C SER A 860 17.36 -31.18 -49.24
N ILE A 861 17.39 -31.09 -47.94
CA ILE A 861 16.23 -30.79 -47.06
C ILE A 861 16.43 -29.42 -46.46
N LEU A 862 15.42 -28.60 -46.48
CA LEU A 862 15.37 -27.32 -45.79
C LEU A 862 14.73 -27.53 -44.41
N ILE A 863 15.42 -27.14 -43.35
CA ILE A 863 14.93 -27.14 -41.96
C ILE A 863 14.43 -25.74 -41.67
N GLU A 864 13.16 -25.63 -41.33
CA GLU A 864 12.50 -24.37 -40.93
C GLU A 864 11.94 -24.47 -39.50
N PRO A 865 11.74 -23.34 -38.80
CA PRO A 865 11.15 -23.37 -37.49
C PRO A 865 9.82 -24.13 -37.46
N GLY A 866 9.80 -25.31 -36.80
CA GLY A 866 8.61 -26.16 -36.66
C GLY A 866 8.41 -27.22 -37.74
N GLY A 867 9.34 -27.39 -38.73
CA GLY A 867 9.17 -28.42 -39.75
C GLY A 867 10.34 -28.65 -40.69
N LEU A 868 10.17 -29.64 -41.53
CA LEU A 868 11.06 -29.96 -42.64
C LEU A 868 10.35 -29.62 -43.94
N THR A 869 10.99 -28.88 -44.80
CA THR A 869 10.43 -28.51 -46.12
C THR A 869 11.17 -29.25 -47.22
N PHE A 870 10.42 -30.00 -47.99
CA PHE A 870 10.84 -30.73 -49.18
C PHE A 870 10.45 -29.92 -50.40
N ARG A 871 11.36 -29.70 -51.33
CA ARG A 871 11.10 -28.97 -52.57
C ARG A 871 11.35 -29.87 -53.78
N ASN A 872 10.34 -30.65 -54.14
CA ASN A 872 10.40 -31.55 -55.26
C ASN A 872 11.51 -32.61 -55.14
N ASN A 873 11.79 -33.06 -53.88
CA ASN A 873 12.81 -34.03 -53.56
C ASN A 873 12.49 -35.41 -54.10
N ARG A 874 13.46 -36.13 -54.64
CA ARG A 874 13.31 -37.50 -55.14
C ARG A 874 13.31 -38.48 -53.98
N ILE A 875 12.23 -39.27 -53.88
CA ILE A 875 12.13 -40.38 -52.97
C ILE A 875 12.02 -41.70 -53.75
N PHE A 876 12.53 -42.74 -53.13
CA PHE A 876 12.55 -44.08 -53.75
C PHE A 876 11.95 -45.07 -52.74
N ASP A 877 11.14 -46.00 -53.19
CA ASP A 877 10.67 -47.10 -52.38
C ASP A 877 11.69 -48.28 -52.38
N THR A 878 11.40 -49.34 -51.66
CA THR A 878 12.27 -50.51 -51.55
C THR A 878 12.41 -51.29 -52.85
N GLN A 879 11.54 -51.04 -53.89
CA GLN A 879 11.59 -51.66 -55.21
C GLN A 879 12.28 -50.74 -56.23
N GLY A 880 12.68 -49.55 -55.84
CA GLY A 880 13.35 -48.58 -56.69
C GLY A 880 12.40 -47.66 -57.48
N HIS A 881 11.12 -47.68 -57.23
CA HIS A 881 10.20 -46.73 -57.86
C HIS A 881 10.47 -45.32 -57.31
N GLN A 882 10.42 -44.34 -58.21
CA GLN A 882 10.70 -42.96 -57.88
C GLN A 882 9.42 -42.17 -57.65
N GLY A 883 9.34 -41.47 -56.52
CA GLY A 883 8.38 -40.46 -56.21
C GLY A 883 8.99 -39.11 -55.99
N ARG A 884 8.15 -38.11 -55.73
CA ARG A 884 8.57 -36.75 -55.31
C ARG A 884 7.88 -36.35 -54.03
N ALA A 885 8.67 -35.79 -53.11
CA ALA A 885 8.17 -35.18 -51.87
C ALA A 885 8.18 -33.66 -52.03
N ASN A 886 7.06 -33.01 -51.64
CA ASN A 886 6.91 -31.55 -51.65
C ASN A 886 6.44 -31.09 -50.29
#